data_2cf3df4a80293bd2381990570c6bce81
#
_entry.id   2cf3df4a80293bd2381990570c6bce81
#
_cell.length_a   1.000
_cell.length_b   1.000
_cell.length_c   1.000
_cell.angle_alpha   90.00
_cell.angle_beta   90.00
_cell.angle_gamma   90.00
#
_symmetry.space_group_name_H-M   'P 1'
#
loop_
_entity.id
_entity.type
_entity.pdbx_description
1 polymer ?
#
loop_
_entity_poly.entity_id
_entity_poly.type
_entity_poly.pdbx_seq_one_letter_code
_entity_poly.pdbx_strand_id
1 'polypeptide(L)'
;MKKAKGLIILAAAVAVIVLVVVIKNLTAEKNYSKKYAGYDLTADVQGLGRDDSYVKYLEKYENAPIAQTAFSINAADFAEAEDAYIMDECGGLTNVLYTGDSSEVSWKVNIPETGMYNIFVKYYTVSSRGVEVERAVYINGEIPFHGADDLSFSRIWTNNGAVRTDNRGNQIRPSQTERFEWQGQYLKDYMGYIVHPYKFYLEAGENTITFKAVNEPVILSNIDFCVITEGTGYEQYAAEHASERTSAEAANAVIKINGEDAAARSDASLYAKYDKAAANTDPYSITATILNYIGGDPWKVPGQWIEWDFNAPADGWYNITIKGRQYYERGAVSGRSLYIDGEIPFKEVETVEFKYSNEWETLTLADANGTPYKFYLTAGDHKIRLEANLGELGDILNTLSDNVFRLNQMYRKILVLTGANPDKYRDYNLDQVYPEVIEAMALESKRLYKVIDDCVEITGQKSDKIATALTLAIQLERFVEDPDEIPKALASFKENIAGLGTSILSMSEIKLDVDYIVVQGTEADKVKDRVGFFRNAWHSISSFFATFFVDYNAIGDVYDEDDEEVIEVWLLSGRDQNEVMKMMVDDTFTPNSHIKVNVQLIDAGALLSAVMAGNGPDVVLTVDAQQPVNYALRHAVEDLTQFPDFYDVVADYPESSYTSYKFEGGVYGLPETQNYNVMFYRKDIMEELGLEVPQT
;
A
#
# COMPACT_ATOMS: atom_id res chain seq x y z
N MET A 1 12.76 -42.90 -48.75
CA MET A 1 11.81 -41.99 -48.08
C MET A 1 11.75 -42.11 -46.57
N LYS A 2 11.72 -43.28 -45.91
CA LYS A 2 11.68 -43.38 -44.43
C LYS A 2 12.93 -42.84 -43.73
N LYS A 3 14.16 -43.05 -44.26
CA LYS A 3 15.42 -42.53 -43.72
C LYS A 3 15.54 -40.98 -43.83
N ALA A 4 15.02 -40.37 -44.88
CA ALA A 4 15.00 -38.91 -45.02
C ALA A 4 14.04 -38.21 -44.03
N LYS A 5 12.88 -38.82 -43.74
CA LYS A 5 11.93 -38.30 -42.75
C LYS A 5 12.53 -38.37 -41.32
N GLY A 6 13.25 -39.42 -40.98
CA GLY A 6 13.94 -39.53 -39.70
C GLY A 6 15.04 -38.46 -39.53
N LEU A 7 15.79 -38.14 -40.60
CA LEU A 7 16.79 -37.10 -40.56
C LEU A 7 16.21 -35.69 -40.39
N ILE A 8 15.07 -35.42 -41.03
CA ILE A 8 14.34 -34.15 -40.89
C ILE A 8 13.79 -33.97 -39.46
N ILE A 9 13.24 -35.03 -38.87
CA ILE A 9 12.74 -34.98 -37.49
C ILE A 9 13.89 -34.78 -36.51
N LEU A 10 15.02 -35.43 -36.71
CA LEU A 10 16.22 -35.24 -35.88
C LEU A 10 16.76 -33.81 -36.03
N ALA A 11 16.85 -33.27 -37.21
CA ALA A 11 17.30 -31.90 -37.46
C ALA A 11 16.33 -30.87 -36.83
N ALA A 12 15.03 -31.09 -36.88
CA ALA A 12 14.04 -30.25 -36.23
C ALA A 12 14.15 -30.32 -34.68
N ALA A 13 14.38 -31.50 -34.13
CA ALA A 13 14.59 -31.65 -32.68
C ALA A 13 15.88 -30.98 -32.20
N VAL A 14 16.98 -31.09 -32.97
CA VAL A 14 18.24 -30.36 -32.69
C VAL A 14 18.05 -28.85 -32.81
N ALA A 15 17.33 -28.38 -33.82
CA ALA A 15 17.03 -26.94 -33.98
C ALA A 15 16.19 -26.40 -32.79
N VAL A 16 15.22 -27.17 -32.28
CA VAL A 16 14.43 -26.81 -31.11
C VAL A 16 15.31 -26.80 -29.84
N ILE A 17 16.19 -27.79 -29.65
CA ILE A 17 17.13 -27.80 -28.53
C ILE A 17 18.09 -26.62 -28.60
N VAL A 18 18.66 -26.33 -29.74
CA VAL A 18 19.54 -25.16 -29.96
C VAL A 18 18.76 -23.87 -29.68
N LEU A 19 17.52 -23.75 -30.15
CA LEU A 19 16.65 -22.59 -29.89
C LEU A 19 16.37 -22.43 -28.39
N VAL A 20 16.07 -23.52 -27.69
CA VAL A 20 15.86 -23.52 -26.23
C VAL A 20 17.12 -23.13 -25.48
N VAL A 21 18.29 -23.63 -25.90
CA VAL A 21 19.59 -23.27 -25.31
C VAL A 21 19.94 -21.81 -25.59
N VAL A 22 19.68 -21.32 -26.83
CA VAL A 22 19.86 -19.90 -27.17
C VAL A 22 18.91 -19.02 -26.38
N ILE A 23 17.64 -19.40 -26.27
CA ILE A 23 16.66 -18.68 -25.43
C ILE A 23 17.09 -18.70 -23.98
N LYS A 24 17.49 -19.86 -23.42
CA LYS A 24 18.04 -19.94 -22.06
C LYS A 24 19.26 -19.05 -21.84
N ASN A 25 20.20 -19.00 -22.81
CA ASN A 25 21.37 -18.13 -22.70
C ASN A 25 21.04 -16.65 -22.88
N LEU A 26 20.01 -16.32 -23.68
CA LEU A 26 19.52 -14.95 -23.85
C LEU A 26 18.65 -14.49 -22.65
N THR A 27 18.00 -15.44 -21.97
CA THR A 27 17.23 -15.21 -20.74
C THR A 27 18.01 -15.54 -19.48
N ALA A 28 19.28 -16.04 -19.59
CA ALA A 28 20.15 -16.20 -18.44
C ALA A 28 20.33 -14.82 -17.79
N GLU A 29 19.89 -14.71 -16.55
CA GLU A 29 20.00 -13.48 -15.77
C GLU A 29 21.47 -13.10 -15.67
N LYS A 30 21.81 -11.89 -16.14
CA LYS A 30 23.16 -11.37 -16.00
C LYS A 30 23.39 -11.09 -14.53
N ASN A 31 24.22 -11.86 -13.86
CA ASN A 31 24.72 -11.56 -12.54
C ASN A 31 25.82 -10.50 -12.67
N TYR A 32 25.69 -9.43 -11.87
CA TYR A 32 26.61 -8.29 -11.88
C TYR A 32 27.70 -8.38 -10.82
N SER A 33 27.82 -9.49 -10.06
CA SER A 33 28.73 -9.66 -8.94
C SER A 33 30.19 -9.28 -9.26
N LYS A 34 30.66 -9.50 -10.49
CA LYS A 34 32.00 -9.07 -10.93
C LYS A 34 32.18 -7.55 -11.01
N LYS A 35 31.09 -6.79 -11.06
CA LYS A 35 31.13 -5.32 -11.16
C LYS A 35 31.40 -4.66 -9.80
N TYR A 36 30.99 -5.30 -8.70
CA TYR A 36 31.13 -4.78 -7.36
C TYR A 36 32.01 -5.63 -6.43
N ALA A 37 32.48 -6.79 -6.86
CA ALA A 37 33.36 -7.63 -6.07
C ALA A 37 34.65 -6.90 -5.67
N GLY A 38 34.98 -6.90 -4.39
CA GLY A 38 36.19 -6.28 -3.83
C GLY A 38 36.06 -4.78 -3.53
N TYR A 39 34.89 -4.19 -3.74
CA TYR A 39 34.62 -2.83 -3.30
C TYR A 39 33.97 -2.83 -1.89
N ASP A 40 34.35 -1.85 -1.09
CA ASP A 40 33.66 -1.56 0.17
C ASP A 40 32.42 -0.71 -0.13
N LEU A 41 31.27 -1.35 -0.17
CA LEU A 41 29.99 -0.70 -0.48
C LEU A 41 29.40 0.08 0.70
N THR A 42 29.96 -0.09 1.91
CA THR A 42 29.56 0.67 3.10
C THR A 42 30.28 2.01 3.23
N ALA A 43 31.39 2.20 2.48
CA ALA A 43 32.17 3.42 2.50
C ALA A 43 31.31 4.63 2.12
N ASP A 44 31.43 5.71 2.87
CA ASP A 44 30.77 6.99 2.57
C ASP A 44 31.78 7.98 2.03
N VAL A 45 31.34 8.73 1.02
CA VAL A 45 32.08 9.91 0.52
C VAL A 45 31.60 11.12 1.28
N GLN A 46 32.52 11.77 1.99
CA GLN A 46 32.21 12.90 2.89
C GLN A 46 31.38 13.99 2.21
N GLY A 47 30.27 14.35 2.86
CA GLY A 47 29.37 15.43 2.42
C GLY A 47 28.42 15.04 1.29
N LEU A 48 28.25 13.75 0.99
CA LEU A 48 27.30 13.24 0.01
C LEU A 48 26.32 12.19 0.61
N GLY A 49 26.61 11.68 1.81
CA GLY A 49 25.75 10.74 2.53
C GLY A 49 24.61 11.43 3.28
N ARG A 50 23.66 10.64 3.76
CA ARG A 50 22.62 11.08 4.69
C ARG A 50 23.11 10.81 6.11
N ASP A 51 23.42 11.88 6.86
CA ASP A 51 23.94 11.75 8.22
C ASP A 51 22.84 11.48 9.26
N ASP A 52 21.58 11.79 8.93
CA ASP A 52 20.40 11.67 9.78
C ASP A 52 19.61 10.36 9.57
N SER A 53 20.11 9.38 8.81
CA SER A 53 19.43 8.11 8.59
C SER A 53 19.40 7.25 9.86
N TYR A 54 18.38 6.39 9.98
CA TYR A 54 18.28 5.43 11.09
C TYR A 54 19.47 4.45 11.13
N VAL A 55 19.99 4.06 9.97
CA VAL A 55 21.20 3.21 9.89
C VAL A 55 22.40 3.91 10.52
N LYS A 56 22.63 5.19 10.20
CA LYS A 56 23.70 5.99 10.82
C LYS A 56 23.49 6.18 12.32
N TYR A 57 22.24 6.34 12.74
CA TYR A 57 21.91 6.39 14.15
C TYR A 57 22.27 5.09 14.86
N LEU A 58 21.97 3.92 14.29
CA LEU A 58 22.36 2.63 14.84
C LEU A 58 23.88 2.42 14.85
N GLU A 59 24.58 2.82 13.78
CA GLU A 59 26.05 2.78 13.75
C GLU A 59 26.68 3.62 14.87
N LYS A 60 26.14 4.83 15.12
CA LYS A 60 26.59 5.74 16.21
C LYS A 60 26.47 5.05 17.58
N TYR A 61 25.45 4.24 17.77
CA TYR A 61 25.15 3.58 19.04
C TYR A 61 25.39 2.04 18.98
N GLU A 62 26.20 1.55 18.05
CA GLU A 62 26.49 0.12 17.88
C GLU A 62 26.97 -0.57 19.17
N ASN A 63 27.73 0.14 19.99
CA ASN A 63 28.26 -0.37 21.26
C ASN A 63 27.39 -0.02 22.48
N ALA A 64 26.23 0.61 22.28
CA ALA A 64 25.31 0.90 23.37
C ALA A 64 24.69 -0.40 23.93
N PRO A 65 24.54 -0.53 25.24
CA PRO A 65 23.87 -1.71 25.79
C PRO A 65 22.41 -1.73 25.38
N ILE A 66 21.85 -2.94 25.26
CA ILE A 66 20.41 -3.15 25.20
C ILE A 66 19.89 -3.05 26.64
N ALA A 67 18.92 -2.17 26.88
CA ALA A 67 18.31 -2.01 28.21
C ALA A 67 17.71 -3.33 28.69
N GLN A 68 17.72 -3.55 30.01
CA GLN A 68 17.14 -4.76 30.61
C GLN A 68 15.87 -4.47 31.40
N THR A 69 15.67 -3.20 31.76
CA THR A 69 14.56 -2.76 32.60
C THR A 69 13.51 -2.03 31.77
N ALA A 70 12.35 -2.64 31.59
CA ALA A 70 11.19 -1.98 31.01
C ALA A 70 10.49 -1.13 32.08
N PHE A 71 9.92 -0.01 31.65
CA PHE A 71 9.10 0.86 32.51
C PHE A 71 8.04 1.59 31.66
N SER A 72 7.06 2.18 32.35
CA SER A 72 5.94 2.89 31.70
C SER A 72 5.73 4.25 32.35
N ILE A 73 5.28 5.21 31.55
CA ILE A 73 4.78 6.50 32.04
C ILE A 73 3.31 6.66 31.64
N ASN A 74 2.53 7.32 32.49
CA ASN A 74 1.19 7.74 32.12
C ASN A 74 1.29 8.99 31.22
N ALA A 75 0.58 9.01 30.09
CA ALA A 75 0.60 10.16 29.19
C ALA A 75 0.08 11.44 29.84
N ALA A 76 -0.79 11.33 30.86
CA ALA A 76 -1.28 12.48 31.62
C ALA A 76 -0.23 13.11 32.57
N ASP A 77 0.92 12.46 32.81
CA ASP A 77 2.00 12.98 33.66
C ASP A 77 2.98 13.84 32.84
N PHE A 78 2.48 14.63 31.90
CA PHE A 78 3.30 15.51 31.07
C PHE A 78 3.88 16.70 31.85
N ALA A 79 5.02 17.22 31.42
CA ALA A 79 5.65 18.39 32.01
C ALA A 79 5.18 19.70 31.36
N GLU A 80 5.04 19.70 30.05
CA GLU A 80 4.61 20.83 29.23
C GLU A 80 3.67 20.31 28.12
N ALA A 81 2.63 21.07 27.80
CA ALA A 81 1.70 20.72 26.74
C ALA A 81 1.08 21.94 26.10
N GLU A 82 0.96 21.90 24.77
CA GLU A 82 0.20 22.83 23.95
C GLU A 82 -0.85 22.04 23.15
N ASP A 83 -2.06 22.59 22.99
CA ASP A 83 -3.21 21.94 22.35
C ASP A 83 -3.49 20.51 22.87
N ALA A 84 -3.42 20.34 24.21
CA ALA A 84 -3.67 19.07 24.87
C ALA A 84 -4.29 19.28 26.26
N TYR A 85 -5.09 18.29 26.73
CA TYR A 85 -5.72 18.33 28.05
C TYR A 85 -6.00 16.93 28.59
N ILE A 86 -6.07 16.84 29.92
CA ILE A 86 -6.40 15.58 30.59
C ILE A 86 -7.91 15.36 30.54
N MET A 87 -8.32 14.16 30.15
CA MET A 87 -9.68 13.66 30.19
C MET A 87 -9.85 12.72 31.39
N ASP A 88 -10.95 12.91 32.12
CA ASP A 88 -11.26 12.06 33.30
C ASP A 88 -11.45 10.58 32.89
N GLU A 89 -12.10 10.33 31.72
CA GLU A 89 -12.37 9.00 31.20
C GLU A 89 -12.48 8.99 29.68
N CYS A 90 -11.94 7.92 29.05
CA CYS A 90 -12.20 7.58 27.66
C CYS A 90 -12.07 6.06 27.47
N GLY A 91 -13.06 5.42 26.82
CA GLY A 91 -13.01 4.00 26.48
C GLY A 91 -12.73 3.07 27.66
N GLY A 92 -13.22 3.41 28.88
CA GLY A 92 -13.04 2.65 30.10
C GLY A 92 -11.72 2.87 30.84
N LEU A 93 -10.82 3.72 30.30
CA LEU A 93 -9.60 4.16 31.00
C LEU A 93 -9.77 5.57 31.53
N THR A 94 -9.22 5.83 32.70
CA THR A 94 -9.27 7.12 33.40
C THR A 94 -7.93 7.82 33.35
N ASN A 95 -7.96 9.16 33.50
CA ASN A 95 -6.76 10.00 33.51
C ASN A 95 -5.92 9.81 32.25
N VAL A 96 -6.54 10.05 31.08
CA VAL A 96 -5.95 9.92 29.76
C VAL A 96 -5.72 11.30 29.13
N LEU A 97 -4.77 11.41 28.20
CA LEU A 97 -4.37 12.67 27.59
C LEU A 97 -4.97 12.80 26.19
N TYR A 98 -5.84 13.79 25.96
CA TYR A 98 -6.22 14.21 24.63
C TYR A 98 -5.13 15.10 24.05
N THR A 99 -4.74 14.88 22.78
CA THR A 99 -3.80 15.70 22.01
C THR A 99 -4.44 16.09 20.68
N GLY A 100 -4.49 17.38 20.39
CA GLY A 100 -5.03 17.95 19.16
C GLY A 100 -4.16 17.71 17.93
N ASP A 101 -4.61 18.19 16.79
CA ASP A 101 -3.89 18.05 15.50
C ASP A 101 -2.68 19.01 15.34
N SER A 102 -2.50 19.93 16.27
CA SER A 102 -1.38 20.88 16.35
C SER A 102 -0.61 20.73 17.67
N SER A 103 -0.84 19.65 18.42
CA SER A 103 -0.32 19.50 19.77
C SER A 103 1.18 19.29 19.82
N GLU A 104 1.79 19.83 20.89
CA GLU A 104 3.15 19.52 21.31
C GLU A 104 3.14 19.19 22.79
N VAL A 105 3.55 17.97 23.15
CA VAL A 105 3.51 17.47 24.53
C VAL A 105 4.86 16.89 24.92
N SER A 106 5.40 17.35 26.05
CA SER A 106 6.71 16.95 26.57
C SER A 106 6.59 16.26 27.93
N TRP A 107 7.27 15.15 28.08
CA TRP A 107 7.42 14.43 29.33
C TRP A 107 8.86 14.47 29.83
N LYS A 108 9.06 14.72 31.11
CA LYS A 108 10.33 14.50 31.80
C LYS A 108 10.35 13.09 32.34
N VAL A 109 11.18 12.25 31.72
CA VAL A 109 11.22 10.82 31.99
C VAL A 109 12.54 10.46 32.67
N ASN A 110 12.47 9.84 33.85
CA ASN A 110 13.65 9.34 34.51
C ASN A 110 13.99 7.93 34.04
N ILE A 111 14.97 7.81 33.15
CA ILE A 111 15.41 6.56 32.55
C ILE A 111 16.22 5.76 33.57
N PRO A 112 15.86 4.50 33.88
CA PRO A 112 16.52 3.72 34.94
C PRO A 112 17.94 3.29 34.60
N GLU A 113 18.23 3.04 33.32
CA GLU A 113 19.56 2.64 32.84
C GLU A 113 19.82 3.12 31.43
N THR A 114 21.07 3.40 31.11
CA THR A 114 21.47 3.79 29.75
C THR A 114 21.37 2.62 28.81
N GLY A 115 20.69 2.79 27.67
CA GLY A 115 20.59 1.72 26.67
C GLY A 115 19.68 2.04 25.49
N MET A 116 19.51 1.04 24.62
CA MET A 116 18.55 1.07 23.52
C MET A 116 17.20 0.55 23.99
N TYR A 117 16.15 1.34 23.75
CA TYR A 117 14.76 1.03 24.08
C TYR A 117 13.89 1.04 22.85
N ASN A 118 12.87 0.20 22.82
CA ASN A 118 11.72 0.36 21.94
C ASN A 118 10.64 1.15 22.70
N ILE A 119 9.87 1.94 21.98
CA ILE A 119 8.77 2.72 22.56
C ILE A 119 7.45 2.17 22.02
N PHE A 120 6.57 1.79 22.96
CA PHE A 120 5.21 1.35 22.66
C PHE A 120 4.21 2.39 23.18
N VAL A 121 3.23 2.74 22.36
CA VAL A 121 2.24 3.76 22.68
C VAL A 121 0.85 3.15 22.70
N LYS A 122 0.12 3.34 23.82
CA LYS A 122 -1.29 2.97 23.92
C LYS A 122 -2.15 4.18 23.63
N TYR A 123 -2.95 4.08 22.58
CA TYR A 123 -3.71 5.19 22.01
C TYR A 123 -5.16 4.83 21.69
N TYR A 124 -5.99 5.85 21.55
CA TYR A 124 -7.40 5.76 21.18
C TYR A 124 -7.68 6.81 20.11
N THR A 125 -8.17 6.41 18.95
CA THR A 125 -8.52 7.34 17.88
C THR A 125 -9.82 8.07 18.19
N VAL A 126 -9.95 9.29 17.69
CA VAL A 126 -11.16 10.10 17.85
C VAL A 126 -11.74 10.45 16.47
N SER A 127 -13.04 10.74 16.43
CA SER A 127 -13.70 11.15 15.19
C SER A 127 -13.08 12.45 14.65
N SER A 128 -12.55 12.41 13.46
CA SER A 128 -11.92 13.53 12.77
C SER A 128 -12.02 13.31 11.25
N ARG A 129 -10.98 13.66 10.48
CA ARG A 129 -10.96 13.49 9.01
C ARG A 129 -10.85 12.02 8.57
N GLY A 130 -10.48 11.11 9.48
CA GLY A 130 -10.42 9.67 9.22
C GLY A 130 -9.15 9.20 8.50
N VAL A 131 -8.12 10.04 8.43
CA VAL A 131 -6.79 9.64 7.97
C VAL A 131 -5.97 9.09 9.16
N GLU A 132 -4.82 8.48 8.89
CA GLU A 132 -3.93 8.00 9.94
C GLU A 132 -3.47 9.15 10.84
N VAL A 133 -3.23 8.84 12.11
CA VAL A 133 -2.69 9.79 13.08
C VAL A 133 -1.17 9.82 12.94
N GLU A 134 -0.57 10.98 12.78
CA GLU A 134 0.87 11.13 12.62
C GLU A 134 1.49 11.98 13.72
N ARG A 135 2.64 11.53 14.23
CA ARG A 135 3.42 12.20 15.28
C ARG A 135 4.90 12.20 14.96
N ALA A 136 5.57 13.32 15.29
CA ALA A 136 7.02 13.41 15.36
C ALA A 136 7.48 13.22 16.80
N VAL A 137 8.59 12.50 17.00
CA VAL A 137 9.18 12.24 18.30
C VAL A 137 10.54 12.91 18.42
N TYR A 138 10.67 13.74 19.46
CA TYR A 138 11.92 14.39 19.82
C TYR A 138 12.46 13.79 21.12
N ILE A 139 13.77 13.60 21.19
CA ILE A 139 14.49 13.19 22.39
C ILE A 139 15.45 14.31 22.76
N ASN A 140 15.29 14.87 23.99
CA ASN A 140 16.08 15.99 24.47
C ASN A 140 16.11 17.21 23.51
N GLY A 141 14.98 17.43 22.80
CA GLY A 141 14.79 18.57 21.89
C GLY A 141 15.28 18.34 20.46
N GLU A 142 15.82 17.17 20.13
CA GLU A 142 16.30 16.83 18.80
C GLU A 142 15.51 15.65 18.20
N ILE A 143 15.30 15.65 16.87
CA ILE A 143 14.82 14.49 16.13
C ILE A 143 15.99 13.49 16.08
N PRO A 144 15.86 12.27 16.63
CA PRO A 144 16.98 11.36 16.76
C PRO A 144 17.50 10.83 15.41
N PHE A 145 16.62 10.68 14.44
CA PHE A 145 16.92 10.23 13.08
C PHE A 145 15.73 10.52 12.17
N HIS A 146 15.96 10.57 10.87
CA HIS A 146 14.90 10.69 9.87
C HIS A 146 13.98 9.46 9.92
N GLY A 147 12.67 9.70 9.99
CA GLY A 147 11.62 8.71 10.23
C GLY A 147 11.08 8.74 11.67
N ALA A 148 11.81 9.32 12.65
CA ALA A 148 11.23 9.66 13.96
C ALA A 148 10.31 10.88 13.91
N ASP A 149 10.35 11.64 12.83
CA ASP A 149 9.48 12.77 12.52
C ASP A 149 8.21 12.39 11.75
N ASP A 150 8.06 11.11 11.40
CA ASP A 150 6.93 10.60 10.61
C ASP A 150 6.48 9.22 11.12
N LEU A 151 5.81 9.22 12.27
CA LEU A 151 5.33 8.02 12.95
C LEU A 151 3.81 7.96 12.85
N SER A 152 3.28 6.93 12.20
CA SER A 152 1.87 6.77 11.95
C SER A 152 1.23 5.79 12.93
N PHE A 153 -0.04 6.05 13.28
CA PHE A 153 -0.88 5.21 14.13
C PHE A 153 -2.18 4.90 13.39
N SER A 154 -2.45 3.63 13.17
CA SER A 154 -3.59 3.18 12.39
C SER A 154 -4.92 3.36 13.12
N ARG A 155 -6.01 3.43 12.33
CA ARG A 155 -7.39 3.40 12.79
C ARG A 155 -7.97 2.00 12.64
N ILE A 156 -9.13 1.75 13.23
CA ILE A 156 -9.87 0.50 13.05
C ILE A 156 -11.15 0.77 12.30
N TRP A 157 -11.35 0.08 11.20
CA TRP A 157 -12.54 0.18 10.36
C TRP A 157 -13.29 -1.15 10.34
N THR A 158 -14.61 -1.07 10.33
CA THR A 158 -15.52 -2.22 10.25
C THR A 158 -16.63 -1.95 9.26
N ASN A 159 -17.34 -3.00 8.86
CA ASN A 159 -18.53 -2.84 8.04
C ASN A 159 -19.65 -2.13 8.81
N ASN A 160 -20.27 -1.13 8.21
CA ASN A 160 -21.47 -0.48 8.73
C ASN A 160 -22.71 -1.29 8.32
N GLY A 161 -23.00 -2.33 9.09
CA GLY A 161 -24.12 -3.24 8.83
C GLY A 161 -23.79 -4.45 7.98
N ALA A 162 -24.81 -5.22 7.62
CA ALA A 162 -24.68 -6.45 6.86
C ALA A 162 -24.60 -6.18 5.34
N VAL A 163 -24.04 -7.15 4.62
CA VAL A 163 -24.07 -7.15 3.15
C VAL A 163 -25.54 -7.21 2.68
N ARG A 164 -25.95 -6.26 1.87
CA ARG A 164 -27.28 -6.21 1.24
C ARG A 164 -27.24 -6.92 -0.11
N THR A 165 -28.40 -7.34 -0.60
CA THR A 165 -28.52 -7.95 -1.93
C THR A 165 -29.56 -7.17 -2.73
N ASP A 166 -29.21 -6.78 -3.95
CA ASP A 166 -30.12 -6.09 -4.87
C ASP A 166 -31.20 -7.03 -5.43
N ASN A 167 -32.17 -6.47 -6.14
CA ASN A 167 -33.30 -7.22 -6.71
C ASN A 167 -32.89 -8.22 -7.83
N ARG A 168 -31.62 -8.19 -8.27
CA ARG A 168 -31.05 -9.13 -9.25
C ARG A 168 -30.15 -10.19 -8.58
N GLY A 169 -30.03 -10.17 -7.27
CA GLY A 169 -29.20 -11.10 -6.50
C GLY A 169 -27.72 -10.70 -6.40
N ASN A 170 -27.35 -9.45 -6.75
CA ASN A 170 -26.02 -8.95 -6.55
C ASN A 170 -25.86 -8.47 -5.10
N GLN A 171 -24.74 -8.80 -4.50
CA GLN A 171 -24.37 -8.27 -3.19
C GLN A 171 -23.85 -6.84 -3.32
N ILE A 172 -24.32 -5.99 -2.42
CA ILE A 172 -23.89 -4.60 -2.26
C ILE A 172 -23.03 -4.55 -1.02
N ARG A 173 -21.78 -4.10 -1.18
CA ARG A 173 -20.88 -3.95 -0.03
C ARG A 173 -21.42 -2.91 0.95
N PRO A 174 -21.29 -3.13 2.27
CA PRO A 174 -21.61 -2.10 3.24
C PRO A 174 -20.56 -0.97 3.22
N SER A 175 -20.98 0.23 3.61
CA SER A 175 -20.05 1.33 3.91
C SER A 175 -19.15 0.93 5.09
N GLN A 176 -18.05 1.65 5.23
CA GLN A 176 -17.13 1.43 6.35
C GLN A 176 -17.41 2.47 7.45
N THR A 177 -17.30 2.04 8.69
CA THR A 177 -17.38 2.90 9.87
C THR A 177 -16.18 2.68 10.76
N GLU A 178 -15.68 3.76 11.35
CA GLU A 178 -14.58 3.67 12.31
C GLU A 178 -15.08 3.07 13.62
N ARG A 179 -14.28 2.18 14.20
CA ARG A 179 -14.48 1.58 15.52
C ARG A 179 -13.49 2.19 16.49
N PHE A 180 -14.00 2.87 17.48
CA PHE A 180 -13.20 3.55 18.48
C PHE A 180 -12.92 2.61 19.66
N GLU A 181 -11.66 2.19 19.79
CA GLU A 181 -11.19 1.35 20.88
C GLU A 181 -9.70 1.59 21.18
N TRP A 182 -9.26 1.18 22.37
CA TRP A 182 -7.85 1.26 22.73
C TRP A 182 -7.02 0.30 21.89
N GLN A 183 -5.99 0.86 21.29
CA GLN A 183 -4.98 0.17 20.49
C GLN A 183 -3.60 0.38 21.10
N GLY A 184 -2.64 -0.40 20.68
CA GLY A 184 -1.24 -0.22 21.03
C GLY A 184 -0.34 -0.52 19.86
N GLN A 185 0.72 0.27 19.71
CA GLN A 185 1.67 0.11 18.62
C GLN A 185 3.07 0.52 19.06
N TYR A 186 4.07 -0.21 18.58
CA TYR A 186 5.45 0.23 18.67
C TYR A 186 5.71 1.34 17.65
N LEU A 187 6.60 2.28 18.00
CA LEU A 187 7.09 3.26 17.04
C LEU A 187 7.93 2.54 15.98
N LYS A 188 7.50 2.62 14.74
CA LYS A 188 8.10 1.91 13.60
C LYS A 188 8.14 2.80 12.37
N ASP A 189 8.91 2.38 11.37
CA ASP A 189 9.02 3.07 10.10
C ASP A 189 7.69 3.12 9.35
N TYR A 190 7.20 4.31 9.05
CA TYR A 190 5.99 4.52 8.27
C TYR A 190 6.11 3.96 6.84
N MET A 191 7.27 4.12 6.20
CA MET A 191 7.52 3.59 4.85
C MET A 191 7.67 2.05 4.84
N GLY A 192 7.87 1.44 6.01
CA GLY A 192 8.04 0.00 6.17
C GLY A 192 9.36 -0.56 5.63
N TYR A 193 10.33 0.29 5.30
CA TYR A 193 11.67 -0.16 4.88
C TYR A 193 12.39 -0.85 6.03
N ILE A 194 12.18 -0.37 7.26
CA ILE A 194 12.65 -0.99 8.49
C ILE A 194 11.49 -1.80 9.07
N VAL A 195 11.58 -3.11 8.97
CA VAL A 195 10.49 -4.02 9.39
C VAL A 195 10.31 -4.02 10.90
N HIS A 196 11.42 -4.01 11.65
CA HIS A 196 11.39 -4.03 13.11
C HIS A 196 11.13 -2.65 13.71
N PRO A 197 10.46 -2.57 14.87
CA PRO A 197 10.28 -1.32 15.59
C PRO A 197 11.57 -0.56 15.86
N TYR A 198 11.52 0.75 15.78
CA TYR A 198 12.65 1.63 16.05
C TYR A 198 13.21 1.44 17.46
N LYS A 199 14.53 1.51 17.57
CA LYS A 199 15.26 1.55 18.84
C LYS A 199 15.76 2.96 19.09
N PHE A 200 15.56 3.45 20.30
CA PHE A 200 15.95 4.79 20.74
C PHE A 200 17.00 4.66 21.84
N TYR A 201 18.12 5.36 21.67
CA TYR A 201 19.14 5.44 22.70
C TYR A 201 18.72 6.48 23.75
N LEU A 202 18.67 6.05 25.00
CA LEU A 202 18.34 6.89 26.14
C LEU A 202 19.43 6.76 27.21
N GLU A 203 19.84 7.89 27.80
CA GLU A 203 20.79 7.92 28.91
C GLU A 203 20.08 7.78 30.25
N ALA A 204 20.71 7.12 31.22
CA ALA A 204 20.18 7.02 32.57
C ALA A 204 20.00 8.42 33.20
N GLY A 205 18.90 8.64 33.88
CA GLY A 205 18.52 9.91 34.48
C GLY A 205 17.41 10.64 33.73
N GLU A 206 17.28 11.96 33.94
CA GLU A 206 16.20 12.73 33.34
C GLU A 206 16.44 12.98 31.84
N ASN A 207 15.48 12.56 31.01
CA ASN A 207 15.40 12.87 29.60
C ASN A 207 14.07 13.54 29.31
N THR A 208 14.02 14.35 28.25
CA THR A 208 12.78 14.95 27.75
C THR A 208 12.36 14.22 26.49
N ILE A 209 11.17 13.65 26.50
CA ILE A 209 10.54 13.03 25.32
C ILE A 209 9.40 13.95 24.89
N THR A 210 9.37 14.35 23.62
CA THR A 210 8.33 15.24 23.10
C THR A 210 7.64 14.60 21.92
N PHE A 211 6.31 14.54 21.95
CA PHE A 211 5.48 14.17 20.81
C PHE A 211 4.86 15.44 20.24
N LYS A 212 5.07 15.66 18.96
CA LYS A 212 4.51 16.77 18.20
C LYS A 212 3.54 16.23 17.14
N ALA A 213 2.33 16.78 17.11
CA ALA A 213 1.36 16.41 16.09
C ALA A 213 1.82 16.86 14.70
N VAL A 214 1.71 15.97 13.74
CA VAL A 214 1.82 16.26 12.30
C VAL A 214 0.41 16.41 11.73
N ASN A 215 -0.49 15.50 12.11
CA ASN A 215 -1.91 15.60 11.78
C ASN A 215 -2.77 14.83 12.81
N GLU A 216 -4.08 14.97 12.72
CA GLU A 216 -5.12 14.24 13.44
C GLU A 216 -4.99 14.25 14.98
N PRO A 217 -6.08 14.42 15.70
CA PRO A 217 -6.12 14.28 17.15
C PRO A 217 -6.08 12.80 17.58
N VAL A 218 -5.53 12.56 18.80
CA VAL A 218 -5.50 11.23 19.42
C VAL A 218 -5.51 11.33 20.93
N ILE A 219 -6.03 10.30 21.61
CA ILE A 219 -5.96 10.19 23.06
C ILE A 219 -4.88 9.16 23.40
N LEU A 220 -4.01 9.51 24.34
CA LEU A 220 -2.91 8.68 24.81
C LEU A 220 -3.17 8.23 26.26
N SER A 221 -2.84 6.97 26.56
CA SER A 221 -2.90 6.44 27.93
C SER A 221 -1.51 6.24 28.49
N ASN A 222 -0.75 5.31 27.93
CA ASN A 222 0.58 4.94 28.39
C ASN A 222 1.60 5.06 27.27
N ILE A 223 2.82 5.41 27.66
CA ILE A 223 4.02 5.29 26.82
C ILE A 223 4.94 4.32 27.54
N ASP A 224 5.19 3.16 26.94
CA ASP A 224 5.99 2.10 27.51
C ASP A 224 7.36 2.06 26.86
N PHE A 225 8.40 2.07 27.68
CA PHE A 225 9.78 1.91 27.27
C PHE A 225 10.19 0.48 27.56
N CYS A 226 10.42 -0.28 26.53
CA CYS A 226 10.63 -1.72 26.62
C CYS A 226 11.73 -2.19 25.68
N VAL A 227 12.03 -3.46 25.74
CA VAL A 227 12.96 -4.12 24.84
C VAL A 227 12.22 -5.26 24.18
N ILE A 228 12.16 -5.21 22.87
CA ILE A 228 11.67 -6.33 22.08
C ILE A 228 12.82 -7.33 21.95
N THR A 229 12.62 -8.52 22.50
CA THR A 229 13.46 -9.66 22.16
C THR A 229 13.10 -10.17 20.76
N GLU A 230 14.10 -10.55 19.97
CA GLU A 230 13.80 -11.20 18.68
C GLU A 230 12.83 -12.36 18.90
N GLY A 231 11.84 -12.48 18.01
CA GLY A 231 10.86 -13.56 18.06
C GLY A 231 11.55 -14.94 18.08
N THR A 232 10.97 -15.87 18.81
CA THR A 232 11.47 -17.25 18.84
C THR A 232 11.28 -17.90 17.48
N GLY A 233 12.25 -18.72 17.04
CA GLY A 233 12.07 -19.52 15.84
C GLY A 233 11.07 -20.66 16.06
N TYR A 234 10.55 -21.21 14.97
CA TYR A 234 9.54 -22.29 15.00
C TYR A 234 9.96 -23.50 15.86
N GLU A 235 11.24 -23.90 15.83
CA GLU A 235 11.71 -25.05 16.61
C GLU A 235 11.55 -24.80 18.12
N GLN A 236 11.84 -23.59 18.59
CA GLN A 236 11.66 -23.23 19.98
C GLN A 236 10.18 -23.13 20.34
N TYR A 237 9.36 -22.49 19.50
CA TYR A 237 7.90 -22.43 19.66
C TYR A 237 7.30 -23.84 19.78
N ALA A 238 7.69 -24.75 18.87
CA ALA A 238 7.22 -26.14 18.91
C ALA A 238 7.70 -26.90 20.17
N ALA A 239 8.91 -26.60 20.68
CA ALA A 239 9.43 -27.19 21.89
C ALA A 239 8.70 -26.69 23.16
N GLU A 240 8.36 -25.42 23.23
CA GLU A 240 7.58 -24.81 24.31
C GLU A 240 6.18 -25.43 24.44
N HIS A 241 5.56 -25.81 23.31
CA HIS A 241 4.26 -26.45 23.25
C HIS A 241 4.32 -27.99 23.10
N ALA A 242 5.49 -28.60 23.28
CA ALA A 242 5.68 -30.05 23.05
C ALA A 242 4.84 -30.93 24.00
N SER A 243 4.42 -30.42 25.14
CA SER A 243 3.54 -31.13 26.10
C SER A 243 2.06 -31.08 25.70
N GLU A 244 1.69 -30.19 24.81
CA GLU A 244 0.31 -29.95 24.39
C GLU A 244 -0.18 -31.06 23.45
N ARG A 245 -1.42 -31.50 23.69
CA ARG A 245 -2.02 -32.63 22.95
C ARG A 245 -3.08 -32.14 22.00
N THR A 246 -3.13 -32.74 20.85
CA THR A 246 -4.21 -32.53 19.90
C THR A 246 -5.36 -33.49 20.22
N SER A 247 -6.56 -32.97 20.43
CA SER A 247 -7.77 -33.77 20.53
C SER A 247 -8.12 -34.41 19.17
N ALA A 248 -8.92 -35.48 19.16
CA ALA A 248 -9.38 -36.09 17.90
C ALA A 248 -10.26 -35.12 17.10
N GLU A 249 -10.96 -34.21 17.78
CA GLU A 249 -11.78 -33.18 17.16
C GLU A 249 -10.90 -32.15 16.47
N ALA A 250 -9.89 -31.60 17.15
CA ALA A 250 -8.93 -30.67 16.58
C ALA A 250 -8.16 -31.28 15.39
N ALA A 251 -7.72 -32.54 15.50
CA ALA A 251 -6.93 -33.21 14.46
C ALA A 251 -7.65 -33.29 13.10
N ASN A 252 -8.98 -33.36 13.10
CA ASN A 252 -9.81 -33.48 11.90
C ASN A 252 -10.60 -32.21 11.57
N ALA A 253 -10.49 -31.15 12.37
CA ALA A 253 -11.21 -29.91 12.14
C ALA A 253 -10.78 -29.21 10.84
N VAL A 254 -11.73 -28.57 10.19
CA VAL A 254 -11.49 -27.69 9.03
C VAL A 254 -12.30 -26.42 9.25
N ILE A 255 -11.62 -25.32 9.45
CA ILE A 255 -12.21 -24.00 9.69
C ILE A 255 -11.85 -23.14 8.47
N LYS A 256 -12.87 -22.82 7.66
CA LYS A 256 -12.71 -21.92 6.52
C LYS A 256 -13.16 -20.52 6.93
N ILE A 257 -12.32 -19.54 6.73
CA ILE A 257 -12.53 -18.13 7.00
C ILE A 257 -12.52 -17.44 5.64
N ASN A 258 -13.66 -16.94 5.19
CA ASN A 258 -13.71 -16.24 3.90
C ASN A 258 -13.04 -14.86 3.99
N GLY A 259 -12.38 -14.44 2.92
CA GLY A 259 -11.69 -13.17 2.89
C GLY A 259 -12.62 -11.98 3.06
N GLU A 260 -13.80 -12.03 2.43
CA GLU A 260 -14.83 -10.99 2.49
C GLU A 260 -15.45 -10.81 3.90
N ASP A 261 -15.34 -11.80 4.77
CA ASP A 261 -15.90 -11.79 6.13
C ASP A 261 -14.95 -11.14 7.17
N ALA A 262 -14.01 -10.28 6.73
CA ALA A 262 -13.08 -9.61 7.62
C ALA A 262 -13.82 -8.80 8.70
N ALA A 263 -13.40 -9.00 9.97
CA ALA A 263 -13.99 -8.38 11.16
C ALA A 263 -13.51 -6.93 11.34
N ALA A 264 -12.23 -6.68 11.05
CA ALA A 264 -11.62 -5.37 11.19
C ALA A 264 -10.49 -5.14 10.17
N ARG A 265 -10.17 -3.88 9.94
CA ARG A 265 -9.12 -3.45 9.02
C ARG A 265 -8.54 -2.10 9.41
N SER A 266 -7.32 -1.82 8.97
CA SER A 266 -6.62 -0.57 9.28
C SER A 266 -7.09 0.64 8.48
N ASP A 267 -7.74 0.44 7.34
CA ASP A 267 -8.14 1.51 6.44
C ASP A 267 -9.52 1.26 5.84
N ALA A 268 -10.32 2.33 5.66
CA ALA A 268 -11.68 2.26 5.11
C ALA A 268 -11.72 1.73 3.66
N SER A 269 -10.64 1.85 2.91
CA SER A 269 -10.54 1.36 1.53
C SER A 269 -10.36 -0.16 1.43
N LEU A 270 -10.05 -0.84 2.55
CA LEU A 270 -9.85 -2.30 2.62
C LEU A 270 -11.18 -3.03 2.78
N TYR A 271 -12.06 -2.93 1.80
CA TYR A 271 -13.36 -3.57 1.79
C TYR A 271 -13.40 -4.81 0.90
N ALA A 272 -14.43 -5.65 1.12
CA ALA A 272 -14.68 -6.84 0.33
C ALA A 272 -14.99 -6.50 -1.15
N LYS A 273 -14.51 -7.34 -2.04
CA LYS A 273 -14.62 -7.23 -3.50
C LYS A 273 -15.11 -8.54 -4.11
N TYR A 274 -15.32 -8.54 -5.43
CA TYR A 274 -15.74 -9.72 -6.16
C TYR A 274 -14.85 -10.03 -7.37
N ASP A 275 -14.64 -11.30 -7.65
CA ASP A 275 -14.01 -11.79 -8.88
C ASP A 275 -14.92 -12.84 -9.55
N LYS A 276 -15.42 -12.49 -10.75
CA LYS A 276 -16.23 -13.41 -11.60
C LYS A 276 -15.38 -14.07 -12.68
N ALA A 277 -14.14 -13.64 -12.87
CA ALA A 277 -13.27 -14.10 -13.94
C ALA A 277 -12.61 -15.44 -13.63
N ALA A 278 -12.43 -15.77 -12.35
CA ALA A 278 -11.80 -16.99 -11.90
C ALA A 278 -12.84 -18.09 -11.58
N ALA A 279 -12.57 -19.31 -12.04
CA ALA A 279 -13.45 -20.47 -11.80
C ALA A 279 -13.26 -21.08 -10.41
N ASN A 280 -12.25 -20.66 -9.66
CA ASN A 280 -11.84 -21.24 -8.39
C ASN A 280 -12.00 -20.31 -7.18
N THR A 281 -12.64 -19.14 -7.32
CA THR A 281 -13.04 -18.31 -6.17
C THR A 281 -14.18 -18.96 -5.38
N ASP A 282 -14.28 -18.62 -4.10
CA ASP A 282 -15.31 -19.17 -3.23
C ASP A 282 -15.83 -18.12 -2.24
N PRO A 283 -17.09 -17.66 -2.35
CA PRO A 283 -18.16 -18.16 -3.24
C PRO A 283 -17.95 -17.85 -4.72
N TYR A 284 -18.44 -18.74 -5.56
CA TYR A 284 -18.32 -18.66 -7.02
C TYR A 284 -19.66 -18.29 -7.67
N SER A 285 -19.64 -17.26 -8.53
CA SER A 285 -20.78 -16.87 -9.35
C SER A 285 -20.34 -16.35 -10.70
N ILE A 286 -21.08 -16.70 -11.77
CA ILE A 286 -20.86 -16.14 -13.12
C ILE A 286 -21.80 -14.96 -13.38
N THR A 287 -23.03 -15.02 -12.88
CA THR A 287 -24.10 -14.07 -13.21
C THR A 287 -24.23 -12.98 -12.15
N ALA A 288 -24.34 -13.34 -10.88
CA ALA A 288 -24.49 -12.41 -9.79
C ALA A 288 -23.12 -11.86 -9.32
N THR A 289 -23.07 -10.62 -8.89
CA THR A 289 -21.95 -10.05 -8.16
C THR A 289 -22.01 -10.53 -6.73
N ILE A 290 -21.10 -11.41 -6.34
CA ILE A 290 -21.01 -11.96 -4.99
C ILE A 290 -19.62 -11.60 -4.46
N LEU A 291 -19.55 -10.97 -3.30
CA LEU A 291 -18.28 -10.65 -2.64
C LEU A 291 -17.58 -11.96 -2.31
N ASN A 292 -16.32 -12.12 -2.71
CA ASN A 292 -15.58 -13.36 -2.56
C ASN A 292 -14.08 -13.19 -2.37
N TYR A 293 -13.62 -11.97 -2.14
CA TYR A 293 -12.24 -11.73 -1.72
C TYR A 293 -12.09 -10.35 -1.07
N ILE A 294 -10.96 -10.11 -0.44
CA ILE A 294 -10.59 -8.82 0.13
C ILE A 294 -9.16 -8.45 -0.24
N GLY A 295 -8.83 -7.17 -0.21
CA GLY A 295 -7.50 -6.64 -0.49
C GLY A 295 -7.40 -5.99 -1.86
N GLY A 296 -6.37 -6.35 -2.60
CA GLY A 296 -6.10 -5.81 -3.93
C GLY A 296 -5.37 -4.47 -3.92
N ASP A 297 -5.69 -3.63 -4.91
CA ASP A 297 -4.99 -2.35 -5.09
C ASP A 297 -4.99 -1.42 -3.85
N PRO A 298 -6.04 -1.33 -3.03
CA PRO A 298 -5.98 -0.54 -1.80
C PRO A 298 -5.07 -1.11 -0.71
N TRP A 299 -4.82 -2.44 -0.69
CA TRP A 299 -3.99 -3.09 0.33
C TRP A 299 -2.54 -3.19 -0.11
N LYS A 300 -1.86 -2.06 -0.15
CA LYS A 300 -0.54 -1.91 -0.75
C LYS A 300 0.51 -1.24 0.12
N VAL A 301 0.08 -0.53 1.15
CA VAL A 301 0.98 0.22 2.03
C VAL A 301 1.46 -0.68 3.17
N PRO A 302 2.78 -0.73 3.46
CA PRO A 302 3.30 -1.43 4.62
C PRO A 302 2.61 -0.98 5.91
N GLY A 303 2.34 -1.91 6.81
CA GLY A 303 1.60 -1.65 8.04
C GLY A 303 0.09 -1.69 7.92
N GLN A 304 -0.51 -1.65 6.72
CA GLN A 304 -1.94 -1.90 6.54
C GLN A 304 -2.28 -3.35 6.88
N TRP A 305 -3.35 -3.56 7.64
CA TRP A 305 -3.74 -4.88 8.09
C TRP A 305 -5.23 -5.16 7.91
N ILE A 306 -5.54 -6.48 7.80
CA ILE A 306 -6.90 -7.03 7.79
C ILE A 306 -6.94 -8.15 8.82
N GLU A 307 -8.01 -8.21 9.63
CA GLU A 307 -8.20 -9.15 10.73
C GLU A 307 -9.53 -9.90 10.57
N TRP A 308 -9.51 -11.19 10.87
CA TRP A 308 -10.68 -12.06 10.84
C TRP A 308 -10.83 -12.76 12.19
N ASP A 309 -12.08 -12.93 12.61
CA ASP A 309 -12.44 -13.75 13.77
C ASP A 309 -12.70 -15.18 13.31
N PHE A 310 -12.29 -16.17 14.12
CA PHE A 310 -12.63 -17.56 13.89
C PHE A 310 -12.74 -18.32 15.22
N ASN A 311 -13.42 -19.48 15.21
CA ASN A 311 -13.56 -20.31 16.41
C ASN A 311 -12.86 -21.65 16.21
N ALA A 312 -11.90 -21.98 17.11
CA ALA A 312 -11.28 -23.29 17.16
C ALA A 312 -12.16 -24.25 17.99
N PRO A 313 -12.58 -25.41 17.43
CA PRO A 313 -13.53 -26.27 18.12
C PRO A 313 -12.92 -26.98 19.34
N ALA A 314 -11.61 -27.15 19.39
CA ALA A 314 -10.92 -27.86 20.44
C ALA A 314 -9.43 -27.51 20.50
N ASP A 315 -8.79 -27.75 21.66
CA ASP A 315 -7.35 -27.57 21.83
C ASP A 315 -6.57 -28.53 20.91
N GLY A 316 -5.56 -27.98 20.24
CA GLY A 316 -4.71 -28.79 19.38
C GLY A 316 -3.80 -28.05 18.42
N TRP A 317 -3.11 -28.82 17.61
CA TRP A 317 -2.21 -28.32 16.57
C TRP A 317 -2.92 -28.22 15.24
N TYR A 318 -2.83 -27.06 14.62
CA TYR A 318 -3.45 -26.74 13.35
C TYR A 318 -2.41 -26.29 12.33
N ASN A 319 -2.70 -26.49 11.04
CA ASN A 319 -1.98 -25.88 9.93
C ASN A 319 -2.80 -24.72 9.37
N ILE A 320 -2.11 -23.71 8.84
CA ILE A 320 -2.74 -22.55 8.21
C ILE A 320 -2.41 -22.54 6.71
N THR A 321 -3.44 -22.40 5.90
CA THR A 321 -3.36 -22.28 4.45
C THR A 321 -4.10 -21.03 4.02
N ILE A 322 -3.46 -20.16 3.24
CA ILE A 322 -4.03 -18.91 2.74
C ILE A 322 -4.21 -19.06 1.23
N LYS A 323 -5.41 -18.79 0.71
CA LYS A 323 -5.64 -18.67 -0.71
C LYS A 323 -5.59 -17.21 -1.10
N GLY A 324 -4.57 -16.88 -1.90
CA GLY A 324 -4.31 -15.52 -2.32
C GLY A 324 -3.88 -15.43 -3.78
N ARG A 325 -3.77 -14.19 -4.27
CA ARG A 325 -3.29 -13.90 -5.61
C ARG A 325 -2.54 -12.59 -5.62
N GLN A 326 -1.30 -12.62 -6.14
CA GLN A 326 -0.51 -11.43 -6.44
C GLN A 326 -0.27 -11.36 -7.94
N TYR A 327 -1.11 -10.67 -8.69
CA TYR A 327 -1.02 -10.52 -10.15
C TYR A 327 -0.72 -9.07 -10.60
N TYR A 328 -0.54 -8.18 -9.64
CA TYR A 328 -0.35 -6.75 -9.88
C TYR A 328 1.05 -6.43 -10.41
N GLU A 329 2.08 -7.00 -9.79
CA GLU A 329 3.47 -6.64 -10.05
C GLU A 329 4.32 -7.87 -10.35
N ARG A 330 4.65 -8.05 -11.61
CA ARG A 330 5.55 -9.12 -12.03
C ARG A 330 6.98 -8.83 -11.56
N GLY A 331 7.62 -9.82 -10.92
CA GLY A 331 8.97 -9.65 -10.36
C GLY A 331 8.98 -8.86 -9.05
N ALA A 332 7.83 -8.84 -8.36
CA ALA A 332 7.71 -8.40 -6.98
C ALA A 332 7.16 -9.53 -6.11
N VAL A 333 7.41 -9.43 -4.82
CA VAL A 333 6.88 -10.32 -3.78
C VAL A 333 6.01 -9.47 -2.85
N SER A 334 4.86 -10.01 -2.46
CA SER A 334 3.99 -9.36 -1.49
C SER A 334 4.10 -10.06 -0.14
N GLY A 335 4.72 -9.40 0.83
CA GLY A 335 4.90 -9.92 2.17
C GLY A 335 3.71 -9.62 3.09
N ARG A 336 3.44 -10.55 4.01
CA ARG A 336 2.45 -10.37 5.09
C ARG A 336 2.97 -10.95 6.39
N SER A 337 2.90 -10.17 7.46
CA SER A 337 3.09 -10.68 8.81
C SER A 337 1.82 -11.36 9.27
N LEU A 338 1.93 -12.56 9.83
CA LEU A 338 0.81 -13.29 10.40
C LEU A 338 0.78 -13.09 11.91
N TYR A 339 -0.35 -12.59 12.40
CA TYR A 339 -0.63 -12.51 13.83
C TYR A 339 -1.77 -13.48 14.19
N ILE A 340 -1.64 -14.10 15.34
CA ILE A 340 -2.70 -14.86 16.00
C ILE A 340 -2.90 -14.22 17.37
N ASP A 341 -4.13 -13.80 17.66
CA ASP A 341 -4.51 -13.13 18.92
C ASP A 341 -3.65 -11.90 19.26
N GLY A 342 -3.16 -11.21 18.23
CA GLY A 342 -2.35 -9.99 18.34
C GLY A 342 -0.84 -10.21 18.44
N GLU A 343 -0.36 -11.45 18.42
CA GLU A 343 1.06 -11.79 18.50
C GLU A 343 1.53 -12.56 17.25
N ILE A 344 2.81 -12.38 16.87
CA ILE A 344 3.47 -13.20 15.84
C ILE A 344 3.95 -14.48 16.54
N PRO A 345 3.42 -15.66 16.18
CA PRO A 345 3.72 -16.91 16.92
C PRO A 345 5.21 -17.30 16.91
N PHE A 346 5.87 -17.10 15.78
CA PHE A 346 7.30 -17.40 15.61
C PHE A 346 7.86 -16.64 14.40
N LYS A 347 9.18 -16.49 14.35
CA LYS A 347 9.92 -15.64 13.39
C LYS A 347 9.61 -15.95 11.92
N GLU A 348 9.43 -17.22 11.56
CA GLU A 348 9.23 -17.64 10.16
C GLU A 348 7.87 -17.18 9.57
N VAL A 349 6.93 -16.70 10.39
CA VAL A 349 5.68 -16.10 9.91
C VAL A 349 5.63 -14.58 10.10
N GLU A 350 6.73 -13.96 10.50
CA GLU A 350 6.90 -12.52 10.49
C GLU A 350 6.80 -11.94 9.07
N THR A 351 7.25 -12.73 8.06
CA THR A 351 7.06 -12.39 6.65
C THR A 351 6.66 -13.63 5.85
N VAL A 352 5.39 -13.73 5.53
CA VAL A 352 4.83 -14.73 4.61
C VAL A 352 4.82 -14.14 3.21
N GLU A 353 5.54 -14.76 2.27
CA GLU A 353 5.73 -14.24 0.93
C GLU A 353 4.74 -14.81 -0.09
N PHE A 354 4.06 -13.93 -0.81
CA PHE A 354 3.22 -14.25 -1.95
C PHE A 354 3.92 -13.83 -3.25
N LYS A 355 4.34 -14.80 -4.04
CA LYS A 355 4.99 -14.57 -5.32
C LYS A 355 3.98 -14.24 -6.41
N TYR A 356 4.47 -13.59 -7.49
CA TYR A 356 3.63 -13.27 -8.63
C TYR A 356 2.97 -14.50 -9.25
N SER A 357 1.65 -14.47 -9.33
CA SER A 357 0.82 -15.45 -10.03
C SER A 357 -0.45 -14.78 -10.58
N ASN A 358 -0.81 -15.08 -11.83
CA ASN A 358 -2.10 -14.65 -12.40
C ASN A 358 -3.28 -15.47 -11.88
N GLU A 359 -3.01 -16.62 -11.28
CA GLU A 359 -4.01 -17.54 -10.79
C GLU A 359 -4.16 -17.41 -9.28
N TRP A 360 -5.33 -17.70 -8.76
CA TRP A 360 -5.55 -17.91 -7.34
C TRP A 360 -4.85 -19.19 -6.89
N GLU A 361 -3.94 -19.06 -5.94
CA GLU A 361 -3.14 -20.16 -5.40
C GLU A 361 -3.31 -20.31 -3.90
N THR A 362 -3.23 -21.55 -3.41
CA THR A 362 -3.16 -21.83 -1.97
C THR A 362 -1.71 -21.92 -1.51
N LEU A 363 -1.38 -21.17 -0.47
CA LEU A 363 -0.12 -21.19 0.21
C LEU A 363 -0.31 -21.80 1.61
N THR A 364 0.12 -23.05 1.80
CA THR A 364 0.23 -23.62 3.14
C THR A 364 1.53 -23.13 3.78
N LEU A 365 1.44 -22.56 4.97
CA LEU A 365 2.60 -22.06 5.70
C LEU A 365 3.50 -23.24 6.08
N ALA A 366 4.72 -23.27 5.57
CA ALA A 366 5.61 -24.42 5.65
C ALA A 366 7.09 -23.98 5.67
N ASP A 367 7.95 -24.88 6.15
CA ASP A 367 9.40 -24.70 6.08
C ASP A 367 9.93 -24.79 4.63
N ALA A 368 11.22 -24.55 4.45
CA ALA A 368 11.88 -24.61 3.13
C ALA A 368 11.81 -26.02 2.47
N ASN A 369 11.51 -27.08 3.21
CA ASN A 369 11.33 -28.45 2.72
C ASN A 369 9.85 -28.74 2.36
N GLY A 370 8.95 -27.81 2.60
CA GLY A 370 7.53 -27.96 2.39
C GLY A 370 6.82 -28.71 3.53
N THR A 371 7.41 -28.79 4.72
CA THR A 371 6.77 -29.33 5.92
C THR A 371 5.89 -28.24 6.54
N PRO A 372 4.54 -28.43 6.65
CA PRO A 372 3.68 -27.42 7.20
C PRO A 372 4.04 -27.05 8.64
N TYR A 373 4.08 -25.75 8.94
CA TYR A 373 4.14 -25.27 10.30
C TYR A 373 2.84 -25.62 11.03
N LYS A 374 2.98 -25.84 12.33
CA LYS A 374 1.87 -26.16 13.21
C LYS A 374 1.70 -25.04 14.22
N PHE A 375 0.47 -24.61 14.40
CA PHE A 375 0.09 -23.57 15.34
C PHE A 375 -0.74 -24.22 16.45
N TYR A 376 -0.35 -24.02 17.70
CA TYR A 376 -1.14 -24.49 18.82
C TYR A 376 -2.25 -23.50 19.13
N LEU A 377 -3.49 -23.96 19.09
CA LEU A 377 -4.68 -23.15 19.40
C LEU A 377 -5.46 -23.81 20.52
N THR A 378 -6.00 -23.02 21.43
CA THR A 378 -6.96 -23.44 22.45
C THR A 378 -8.37 -23.52 21.85
N ALA A 379 -9.29 -24.19 22.52
CA ALA A 379 -10.70 -24.14 22.12
C ALA A 379 -11.29 -22.76 22.39
N GLY A 380 -11.99 -22.19 21.42
CA GLY A 380 -12.65 -20.91 21.58
C GLY A 380 -12.42 -19.94 20.43
N ASP A 381 -12.71 -18.67 20.70
CA ASP A 381 -12.60 -17.60 19.71
C ASP A 381 -11.15 -17.11 19.62
N HIS A 382 -10.71 -16.98 18.39
CA HIS A 382 -9.38 -16.50 18.00
C HIS A 382 -9.48 -15.45 16.92
N LYS A 383 -8.39 -14.69 16.77
CA LYS A 383 -8.20 -13.70 15.71
C LYS A 383 -7.00 -14.05 14.86
N ILE A 384 -7.14 -13.95 13.56
CA ILE A 384 -6.04 -14.03 12.61
C ILE A 384 -5.92 -12.70 11.86
N ARG A 385 -4.73 -12.13 11.85
CA ARG A 385 -4.46 -10.85 11.17
C ARG A 385 -3.32 -11.04 10.18
N LEU A 386 -3.48 -10.44 9.01
CA LEU A 386 -2.41 -10.29 8.03
C LEU A 386 -2.08 -8.81 7.89
N GLU A 387 -0.84 -8.45 8.16
CA GLU A 387 -0.32 -7.07 8.03
C GLU A 387 0.68 -7.00 6.88
N ALA A 388 0.53 -6.01 6.01
CA ALA A 388 1.41 -5.78 4.87
C ALA A 388 2.83 -5.45 5.34
N ASN A 389 3.82 -6.17 4.80
CA ASN A 389 5.21 -6.12 5.23
C ASN A 389 6.13 -6.29 4.01
N LEU A 390 7.16 -5.48 3.91
CA LEU A 390 8.13 -5.54 2.80
C LEU A 390 9.14 -6.69 2.94
N GLY A 391 9.34 -7.24 4.15
CA GLY A 391 10.35 -8.25 4.39
C GLY A 391 11.74 -7.81 3.93
N GLU A 392 12.48 -8.73 3.30
CA GLU A 392 13.84 -8.45 2.77
C GLU A 392 13.85 -7.36 1.67
N LEU A 393 12.72 -7.11 1.00
CA LEU A 393 12.61 -6.02 0.02
C LEU A 393 12.73 -4.64 0.69
N GLY A 394 12.38 -4.52 1.97
CA GLY A 394 12.51 -3.28 2.74
C GLY A 394 13.95 -2.76 2.76
N ASP A 395 14.93 -3.60 3.07
CA ASP A 395 16.36 -3.23 3.09
C ASP A 395 16.86 -2.76 1.72
N ILE A 396 16.37 -3.42 0.65
CA ILE A 396 16.68 -3.03 -0.73
C ILE A 396 16.13 -1.64 -1.03
N LEU A 397 14.87 -1.38 -0.68
CA LEU A 397 14.21 -0.09 -0.93
C LEU A 397 14.85 1.03 -0.10
N ASN A 398 15.23 0.75 1.15
CA ASN A 398 15.99 1.67 1.98
C ASN A 398 17.34 2.03 1.31
N THR A 399 18.08 1.02 0.85
CA THR A 399 19.34 1.22 0.11
C THR A 399 19.14 2.05 -1.15
N LEU A 400 18.09 1.78 -1.94
CA LEU A 400 17.75 2.56 -3.13
C LEU A 400 17.37 4.01 -2.78
N SER A 401 16.66 4.22 -1.69
CA SER A 401 16.31 5.57 -1.20
C SER A 401 17.56 6.37 -0.86
N ASP A 402 18.51 5.75 -0.17
CA ASP A 402 19.81 6.36 0.12
C ASP A 402 20.62 6.64 -1.15
N ASN A 403 20.57 5.73 -2.14
CA ASN A 403 21.21 5.97 -3.44
C ASN A 403 20.59 7.19 -4.15
N VAL A 404 19.27 7.31 -4.15
CA VAL A 404 18.57 8.49 -4.71
C VAL A 404 19.00 9.78 -3.99
N PHE A 405 19.09 9.74 -2.66
CA PHE A 405 19.56 10.89 -1.89
C PHE A 405 20.96 11.31 -2.31
N ARG A 406 21.95 10.38 -2.33
CA ARG A 406 23.34 10.66 -2.71
C ARG A 406 23.46 11.13 -4.16
N LEU A 407 22.71 10.51 -5.09
CA LEU A 407 22.68 10.92 -6.50
C LEU A 407 22.13 12.35 -6.66
N ASN A 408 21.13 12.74 -5.89
CA ASN A 408 20.63 14.12 -5.87
C ASN A 408 21.65 15.10 -5.31
N GLN A 409 22.41 14.72 -4.28
CA GLN A 409 23.51 15.56 -3.75
C GLN A 409 24.60 15.79 -4.82
N MET A 410 25.01 14.72 -5.53
CA MET A 410 25.94 14.83 -6.65
C MET A 410 25.41 15.72 -7.76
N TYR A 411 24.15 15.53 -8.16
CA TYR A 411 23.49 16.36 -9.17
C TYR A 411 23.48 17.83 -8.77
N ARG A 412 23.16 18.16 -7.50
CA ARG A 412 23.16 19.56 -6.99
C ARG A 412 24.55 20.19 -7.03
N LYS A 413 25.59 19.48 -6.60
CA LYS A 413 26.98 19.97 -6.70
C LYS A 413 27.37 20.27 -8.14
N ILE A 414 27.06 19.38 -9.08
CA ILE A 414 27.31 19.60 -10.50
C ILE A 414 26.54 20.82 -11.00
N LEU A 415 25.25 20.93 -10.61
CA LEU A 415 24.37 22.03 -11.01
C LEU A 415 24.91 23.40 -10.59
N VAL A 416 25.52 23.51 -9.39
CA VAL A 416 26.15 24.76 -8.90
C VAL A 416 27.27 25.24 -9.82
N LEU A 417 28.04 24.30 -10.39
CA LEU A 417 29.14 24.64 -11.30
C LEU A 417 28.70 24.87 -12.74
N THR A 418 27.78 24.06 -13.21
CA THR A 418 27.43 24.01 -14.65
C THR A 418 26.19 24.83 -15.01
N GLY A 419 25.34 25.13 -14.02
CA GLY A 419 23.99 25.63 -14.23
C GLY A 419 23.05 24.56 -14.77
N ALA A 420 21.75 24.87 -14.86
CA ALA A 420 20.70 23.95 -15.29
C ALA A 420 20.80 23.56 -16.78
N ASN A 421 21.37 24.42 -17.59
CA ASN A 421 21.56 24.22 -19.04
C ASN A 421 23.06 24.40 -19.36
N PRO A 422 23.90 23.40 -19.08
CA PRO A 422 25.34 23.51 -19.30
C PRO A 422 25.68 23.66 -20.78
N ASP A 423 26.73 24.43 -21.04
CA ASP A 423 27.35 24.47 -22.36
C ASP A 423 28.04 23.12 -22.63
N LYS A 424 27.54 22.36 -23.61
CA LYS A 424 28.02 21.02 -23.96
C LYS A 424 29.44 20.97 -24.51
N TYR A 425 30.00 22.12 -24.88
CA TYR A 425 31.34 22.27 -25.48
C TYR A 425 32.34 22.87 -24.53
N ARG A 426 31.90 23.30 -23.34
CA ARG A 426 32.76 23.83 -22.29
C ARG A 426 33.29 22.69 -21.44
N ASP A 427 34.61 22.68 -21.25
CA ASP A 427 35.27 21.87 -20.25
C ASP A 427 35.08 22.51 -18.86
N TYR A 428 34.42 21.75 -17.96
CA TYR A 428 34.18 22.20 -16.58
C TYR A 428 35.19 21.63 -15.61
N ASN A 429 36.10 20.73 -16.04
CA ASN A 429 37.10 20.05 -15.23
C ASN A 429 36.49 19.42 -13.95
N LEU A 430 35.35 18.75 -14.09
CA LEU A 430 34.59 18.21 -12.97
C LEU A 430 35.40 17.23 -12.11
N ASP A 431 36.30 16.46 -12.73
CA ASP A 431 37.22 15.53 -12.07
C ASP A 431 38.25 16.23 -11.18
N GLN A 432 38.58 17.52 -11.49
CA GLN A 432 39.51 18.32 -10.73
C GLN A 432 38.81 19.20 -9.70
N VAL A 433 37.64 19.74 -10.03
CA VAL A 433 36.85 20.63 -9.17
C VAL A 433 36.10 19.87 -8.08
N TYR A 434 35.53 18.71 -8.45
CA TYR A 434 34.77 17.86 -7.54
C TYR A 434 35.23 16.40 -7.65
N PRO A 435 36.47 16.04 -7.34
CA PRO A 435 36.98 14.66 -7.40
C PRO A 435 36.17 13.72 -6.54
N GLU A 436 35.61 14.21 -5.40
CA GLU A 436 34.75 13.43 -4.51
C GLU A 436 33.42 13.02 -5.19
N VAL A 437 32.89 13.82 -6.12
CA VAL A 437 31.68 13.47 -6.87
C VAL A 437 31.96 12.33 -7.83
N ILE A 438 33.11 12.33 -8.50
CA ILE A 438 33.51 11.24 -9.42
C ILE A 438 33.75 9.95 -8.64
N GLU A 439 34.41 10.04 -7.46
CA GLU A 439 34.62 8.90 -6.58
C GLU A 439 33.27 8.31 -6.10
N ALA A 440 32.35 9.18 -5.66
CA ALA A 440 31.02 8.78 -5.24
C ALA A 440 30.23 8.13 -6.39
N MET A 441 30.29 8.67 -7.61
CA MET A 441 29.66 8.06 -8.78
C MET A 441 30.17 6.65 -9.06
N ALA A 442 31.47 6.44 -8.90
CA ALA A 442 32.08 5.13 -9.04
C ALA A 442 31.51 4.13 -8.04
N LEU A 443 31.39 4.54 -6.77
CA LEU A 443 30.86 3.71 -5.70
C LEU A 443 29.34 3.45 -5.88
N GLU A 444 28.56 4.49 -6.19
CA GLU A 444 27.12 4.35 -6.40
C GLU A 444 26.79 3.43 -7.57
N SER A 445 27.57 3.44 -8.64
CA SER A 445 27.40 2.48 -9.73
C SER A 445 27.50 1.03 -9.22
N LYS A 446 28.46 0.75 -8.30
CA LYS A 446 28.66 -0.59 -7.73
C LYS A 446 27.52 -0.99 -6.78
N ARG A 447 27.06 -0.06 -5.95
CA ARG A 447 25.88 -0.25 -5.08
C ARG A 447 24.63 -0.60 -5.91
N LEU A 448 24.37 0.14 -6.98
CA LEU A 448 23.24 -0.15 -7.86
C LEU A 448 23.32 -1.52 -8.52
N TYR A 449 24.52 -1.97 -8.96
CA TYR A 449 24.68 -3.32 -9.48
C TYR A 449 24.40 -4.40 -8.42
N LYS A 450 24.84 -4.18 -7.17
CA LYS A 450 24.53 -5.11 -6.07
C LYS A 450 23.04 -5.18 -5.80
N VAL A 451 22.37 -4.04 -5.66
CA VAL A 451 20.93 -3.96 -5.43
C VAL A 451 20.14 -4.68 -6.52
N ILE A 452 20.57 -4.59 -7.79
CA ILE A 452 19.92 -5.31 -8.89
C ILE A 452 20.04 -6.83 -8.70
N ASP A 453 21.21 -7.32 -8.29
CA ASP A 453 21.42 -8.75 -8.04
C ASP A 453 20.59 -9.22 -6.82
N ASP A 454 20.57 -8.45 -5.74
CA ASP A 454 19.77 -8.72 -4.53
C ASP A 454 18.26 -8.76 -4.85
N CYS A 455 17.74 -7.80 -5.64
CA CYS A 455 16.36 -7.83 -6.11
C CYS A 455 16.01 -9.10 -6.89
N VAL A 456 16.91 -9.54 -7.77
CA VAL A 456 16.69 -10.76 -8.57
C VAL A 456 16.74 -12.00 -7.68
N GLU A 457 17.57 -12.02 -6.65
CA GLU A 457 17.66 -13.13 -5.68
C GLU A 457 16.33 -13.31 -4.92
N ILE A 458 15.75 -12.21 -4.39
CA ILE A 458 14.49 -12.25 -3.64
C ILE A 458 13.30 -12.58 -4.55
N THR A 459 13.20 -11.90 -5.70
CA THR A 459 12.02 -12.01 -6.56
C THR A 459 12.07 -13.21 -7.51
N GLY A 460 13.25 -13.82 -7.71
CA GLY A 460 13.50 -14.92 -8.64
C GLY A 460 13.46 -14.52 -10.11
N GLN A 461 13.29 -13.23 -10.45
CA GLN A 461 13.23 -12.75 -11.83
C GLN A 461 13.56 -11.26 -11.94
N LYS A 462 13.96 -10.83 -13.15
CA LYS A 462 14.14 -9.40 -13.43
C LYS A 462 12.79 -8.71 -13.56
N SER A 463 12.63 -7.64 -12.81
CA SER A 463 11.53 -6.70 -12.94
C SER A 463 11.92 -5.55 -13.89
N ASP A 464 10.95 -4.97 -14.59
CA ASP A 464 11.10 -3.70 -15.31
C ASP A 464 11.41 -2.53 -14.34
N LYS A 465 10.99 -2.65 -13.09
CA LYS A 465 11.22 -1.64 -12.02
C LYS A 465 12.70 -1.41 -11.73
N ILE A 466 13.54 -2.45 -11.81
CA ILE A 466 15.00 -2.32 -11.62
C ILE A 466 15.75 -1.87 -12.88
N ALA A 467 15.06 -1.71 -14.02
CA ALA A 467 15.70 -1.29 -15.27
C ALA A 467 16.29 0.13 -15.17
N THR A 468 15.64 1.03 -14.43
CA THR A 468 16.14 2.39 -14.19
C THR A 468 17.42 2.37 -13.34
N ALA A 469 17.50 1.51 -12.32
CA ALA A 469 18.72 1.32 -11.52
C ALA A 469 19.88 0.85 -12.41
N LEU A 470 19.64 -0.09 -13.34
CA LEU A 470 20.64 -0.53 -14.28
C LEU A 470 21.08 0.58 -15.25
N THR A 471 20.15 1.38 -15.73
CA THR A 471 20.44 2.53 -16.62
C THR A 471 21.33 3.53 -15.90
N LEU A 472 21.03 3.85 -14.64
CA LEU A 472 21.85 4.73 -13.80
C LEU A 472 23.24 4.12 -13.53
N ALA A 473 23.33 2.84 -13.17
CA ALA A 473 24.62 2.19 -12.93
C ALA A 473 25.57 2.30 -14.14
N ILE A 474 25.03 2.07 -15.36
CA ILE A 474 25.78 2.20 -16.61
C ILE A 474 26.10 3.67 -16.91
N GLN A 475 25.18 4.60 -16.66
CA GLN A 475 25.40 6.02 -16.85
C GLN A 475 26.52 6.55 -15.95
N LEU A 476 26.52 6.17 -14.68
CA LEU A 476 27.55 6.54 -13.71
C LEU A 476 28.93 5.96 -14.11
N GLU A 477 29.01 4.72 -14.59
CA GLU A 477 30.25 4.16 -15.11
C GLU A 477 30.82 5.01 -16.25
N ARG A 478 29.98 5.44 -17.20
CA ARG A 478 30.41 6.32 -18.31
C ARG A 478 30.87 7.69 -17.80
N PHE A 479 30.22 8.25 -16.80
CA PHE A 479 30.61 9.52 -16.22
C PHE A 479 31.96 9.46 -15.48
N VAL A 480 32.27 8.31 -14.88
CA VAL A 480 33.57 8.05 -14.25
C VAL A 480 34.66 7.86 -15.30
N GLU A 481 34.36 7.15 -16.40
CA GLU A 481 35.31 6.93 -17.51
C GLU A 481 35.60 8.21 -18.31
N ASP A 482 34.58 9.06 -18.50
CA ASP A 482 34.66 10.32 -19.24
C ASP A 482 33.81 11.41 -18.55
N PRO A 483 34.41 12.18 -17.58
CA PRO A 483 33.69 13.26 -16.89
C PRO A 483 33.14 14.37 -17.80
N ASP A 484 33.66 14.54 -19.02
CA ASP A 484 33.16 15.51 -20.01
C ASP A 484 31.79 15.12 -20.60
N GLU A 485 31.35 13.87 -20.39
CA GLU A 485 30.00 13.45 -20.74
C GLU A 485 28.93 13.97 -19.74
N ILE A 486 29.30 14.32 -18.50
CA ILE A 486 28.36 14.75 -17.47
C ILE A 486 27.54 15.97 -17.92
N PRO A 487 28.15 17.10 -18.36
CA PRO A 487 27.40 18.27 -18.82
C PRO A 487 26.49 17.97 -20.01
N LYS A 488 26.88 17.06 -20.89
CA LYS A 488 26.12 16.68 -22.09
C LYS A 488 24.86 15.85 -21.74
N ALA A 489 24.93 15.08 -20.65
CA ALA A 489 23.89 14.16 -20.22
C ALA A 489 23.21 14.56 -18.89
N LEU A 490 23.41 15.81 -18.43
CA LEU A 490 22.91 16.26 -17.11
C LEU A 490 21.39 16.18 -17.00
N ALA A 491 20.65 16.50 -18.07
CA ALA A 491 19.19 16.39 -18.10
C ALA A 491 18.73 14.93 -17.93
N SER A 492 19.32 13.99 -18.72
CA SER A 492 18.99 12.58 -18.62
C SER A 492 19.41 11.96 -17.26
N PHE A 493 20.46 12.48 -16.64
CA PHE A 493 20.86 12.07 -15.30
C PHE A 493 19.78 12.42 -14.28
N LYS A 494 19.28 13.67 -14.30
CA LYS A 494 18.15 14.10 -13.48
C LYS A 494 16.90 13.23 -13.69
N GLU A 495 16.54 12.99 -14.96
CA GLU A 495 15.37 12.16 -15.32
C GLU A 495 15.51 10.72 -14.80
N ASN A 496 16.70 10.14 -14.91
CA ASN A 496 16.96 8.78 -14.41
C ASN A 496 16.91 8.70 -12.87
N ILE A 497 17.38 9.74 -12.16
CA ILE A 497 17.24 9.82 -10.69
C ILE A 497 15.75 9.89 -10.31
N ALA A 498 14.97 10.75 -10.96
CA ALA A 498 13.54 10.85 -10.74
C ALA A 498 12.81 9.52 -11.05
N GLY A 499 13.19 8.88 -12.15
CA GLY A 499 12.68 7.56 -12.54
C GLY A 499 13.00 6.47 -11.52
N LEU A 500 14.19 6.52 -10.88
CA LEU A 500 14.53 5.60 -9.80
C LEU A 500 13.63 5.83 -8.58
N GLY A 501 13.37 7.08 -8.20
CA GLY A 501 12.43 7.42 -7.13
C GLY A 501 11.02 6.87 -7.39
N THR A 502 10.52 7.01 -8.63
CA THR A 502 9.24 6.43 -9.04
C THR A 502 9.25 4.90 -8.96
N SER A 503 10.37 4.26 -9.33
CA SER A 503 10.52 2.80 -9.23
C SER A 503 10.47 2.33 -7.77
N ILE A 504 11.09 3.05 -6.84
CA ILE A 504 11.04 2.76 -5.40
C ILE A 504 9.60 2.79 -4.91
N LEU A 505 8.85 3.86 -5.20
CA LEU A 505 7.45 3.97 -4.82
C LEU A 505 6.59 2.84 -5.40
N SER A 506 6.81 2.47 -6.65
CA SER A 506 6.08 1.35 -7.26
C SER A 506 6.45 0.00 -6.66
N MET A 507 7.71 -0.21 -6.24
CA MET A 507 8.17 -1.46 -5.62
C MET A 507 7.71 -1.58 -4.15
N SER A 508 7.43 -0.46 -3.46
CA SER A 508 6.88 -0.48 -2.10
C SER A 508 5.39 -0.83 -2.04
N GLU A 509 4.69 -0.81 -3.18
CA GLU A 509 3.27 -1.18 -3.25
C GLU A 509 3.10 -2.71 -3.28
N ILE A 510 2.93 -3.33 -2.12
CA ILE A 510 2.83 -4.79 -1.94
C ILE A 510 1.39 -5.30 -1.93
N LYS A 511 0.74 -5.28 -3.09
CA LYS A 511 -0.67 -5.64 -3.28
C LYS A 511 -0.91 -7.15 -3.15
N LEU A 512 -2.02 -7.53 -2.52
CA LEU A 512 -2.44 -8.94 -2.36
C LEU A 512 -3.96 -9.04 -2.33
N ASP A 513 -4.52 -10.01 -3.07
CA ASP A 513 -5.90 -10.47 -2.93
C ASP A 513 -5.92 -11.71 -2.02
N VAL A 514 -6.91 -11.80 -1.12
CA VAL A 514 -7.17 -12.97 -0.28
C VAL A 514 -8.61 -13.43 -0.47
N ASP A 515 -8.79 -14.68 -0.96
CA ASP A 515 -10.08 -15.35 -1.14
C ASP A 515 -10.53 -15.94 0.20
N TYR A 516 -9.72 -16.82 0.81
CA TYR A 516 -10.01 -17.40 2.11
C TYR A 516 -8.75 -17.85 2.86
N ILE A 517 -8.89 -18.04 4.15
CA ILE A 517 -7.91 -18.68 5.03
C ILE A 517 -8.51 -19.98 5.55
N VAL A 518 -7.72 -21.05 5.61
CA VAL A 518 -8.12 -22.33 6.20
C VAL A 518 -7.21 -22.66 7.36
N VAL A 519 -7.81 -22.80 8.53
CA VAL A 519 -7.18 -23.34 9.73
C VAL A 519 -7.64 -24.78 9.88
N GLN A 520 -6.73 -25.74 9.72
CA GLN A 520 -7.09 -27.16 9.66
C GLN A 520 -6.25 -28.03 10.57
N GLY A 521 -6.87 -29.03 11.16
CA GLY A 521 -6.20 -30.03 11.97
C GLY A 521 -5.19 -30.85 11.13
N THR A 522 -4.20 -31.40 11.83
CA THR A 522 -3.06 -32.08 11.18
C THR A 522 -3.40 -33.40 10.47
N GLU A 523 -4.56 -33.99 10.73
CA GLU A 523 -5.08 -35.20 10.08
C GLU A 523 -6.19 -34.90 9.05
N ALA A 524 -6.61 -33.64 8.93
CA ALA A 524 -7.62 -33.25 7.97
C ALA A 524 -7.11 -33.35 6.52
N ASP A 525 -8.04 -33.60 5.59
CA ASP A 525 -7.72 -33.66 4.16
C ASP A 525 -7.16 -32.32 3.68
N LYS A 526 -6.10 -32.37 2.88
CA LYS A 526 -5.49 -31.15 2.31
C LYS A 526 -6.50 -30.40 1.44
N VAL A 527 -6.51 -29.08 1.58
CA VAL A 527 -7.31 -28.19 0.72
C VAL A 527 -6.93 -28.41 -0.74
N LYS A 528 -7.93 -28.72 -1.58
CA LYS A 528 -7.74 -28.92 -3.02
C LYS A 528 -8.01 -27.61 -3.74
N ASP A 529 -6.98 -27.02 -4.31
CA ASP A 529 -7.04 -25.72 -4.97
C ASP A 529 -7.27 -25.80 -6.49
N ARG A 530 -6.81 -26.88 -7.15
CA ARG A 530 -6.81 -26.93 -8.61
C ARG A 530 -8.19 -27.26 -9.15
N VAL A 531 -8.72 -26.31 -9.90
CA VAL A 531 -9.90 -26.51 -10.73
C VAL A 531 -9.52 -27.39 -11.91
N GLY A 532 -10.23 -28.50 -12.11
CA GLY A 532 -10.00 -29.37 -13.26
C GLY A 532 -10.27 -28.65 -14.59
N PHE A 533 -9.55 -29.06 -15.64
CA PHE A 533 -9.69 -28.52 -17.00
C PHE A 533 -11.16 -28.36 -17.46
N PHE A 534 -12.01 -29.32 -17.16
CA PHE A 534 -13.43 -29.28 -17.54
C PHE A 534 -14.20 -28.15 -16.82
N ARG A 535 -13.90 -27.87 -15.58
CA ARG A 535 -14.55 -26.77 -14.84
C ARG A 535 -14.11 -25.42 -15.40
N ASN A 536 -12.83 -25.23 -15.74
CA ASN A 536 -12.33 -24.01 -16.40
C ASN A 536 -12.94 -23.83 -17.78
N ALA A 537 -13.02 -24.90 -18.60
CA ALA A 537 -13.66 -24.86 -19.91
C ALA A 537 -15.15 -24.51 -19.80
N TRP A 538 -15.85 -25.13 -18.83
CA TRP A 538 -17.26 -24.84 -18.57
C TRP A 538 -17.47 -23.40 -18.11
N HIS A 539 -16.61 -22.91 -17.21
CA HIS A 539 -16.60 -21.51 -16.77
C HIS A 539 -16.48 -20.55 -17.96
N SER A 540 -15.48 -20.75 -18.83
CA SER A 540 -15.25 -19.89 -20.01
C SER A 540 -16.45 -19.87 -20.96
N ILE A 541 -17.07 -21.04 -21.21
CA ILE A 541 -18.26 -21.15 -22.05
C ILE A 541 -19.47 -20.47 -21.40
N SER A 542 -19.71 -20.74 -20.11
CA SER A 542 -20.84 -20.18 -19.39
C SER A 542 -20.72 -18.67 -19.22
N SER A 543 -19.51 -18.16 -18.93
CA SER A 543 -19.23 -16.71 -18.84
C SER A 543 -19.49 -16.02 -20.18
N PHE A 544 -19.07 -16.64 -21.30
CA PHE A 544 -19.37 -16.10 -22.62
C PHE A 544 -20.89 -16.00 -22.87
N PHE A 545 -21.65 -17.03 -22.54
CA PHE A 545 -23.11 -16.96 -22.70
C PHE A 545 -23.77 -15.98 -21.73
N ALA A 546 -23.25 -15.84 -20.50
CA ALA A 546 -23.78 -14.92 -19.52
C ALA A 546 -23.68 -13.45 -20.00
N THR A 547 -22.67 -13.09 -20.82
CA THR A 547 -22.54 -11.73 -21.37
C THR A 547 -23.73 -11.28 -22.23
N PHE A 548 -24.55 -12.20 -22.71
CA PHE A 548 -25.74 -11.85 -23.49
C PHE A 548 -27.00 -11.60 -22.65
N PHE A 549 -26.97 -11.96 -21.36
CA PHE A 549 -28.16 -11.93 -20.51
C PHE A 549 -27.94 -11.09 -19.23
N VAL A 550 -26.72 -10.80 -18.86
CA VAL A 550 -26.39 -10.02 -17.67
C VAL A 550 -26.09 -8.58 -18.08
N ASP A 551 -26.84 -7.66 -17.50
CA ASP A 551 -26.51 -6.23 -17.61
C ASP A 551 -25.36 -5.89 -16.66
N TYR A 552 -24.17 -5.66 -17.22
CA TYR A 552 -22.97 -5.31 -16.49
C TYR A 552 -22.86 -3.80 -16.19
N ASN A 553 -23.70 -2.96 -16.76
CA ASN A 553 -23.65 -1.52 -16.61
C ASN A 553 -24.47 -1.05 -15.42
N ALA A 554 -25.57 -1.71 -15.11
CA ALA A 554 -26.43 -1.34 -14.00
C ALA A 554 -25.79 -1.66 -12.63
N ILE A 555 -25.97 -0.78 -11.66
CA ILE A 555 -25.40 -0.84 -10.32
C ILE A 555 -26.53 -0.81 -9.28
N GLY A 556 -26.52 -1.80 -8.36
CA GLY A 556 -27.52 -1.93 -7.31
C GLY A 556 -28.91 -2.31 -7.82
N ASP A 557 -29.95 -1.92 -7.09
CA ASP A 557 -31.33 -2.16 -7.50
C ASP A 557 -31.66 -1.48 -8.83
N VAL A 558 -32.38 -2.21 -9.69
CA VAL A 558 -32.91 -1.72 -10.96
C VAL A 558 -34.43 -1.75 -10.88
N TYR A 559 -35.04 -0.67 -11.26
CA TYR A 559 -36.48 -0.46 -11.24
C TYR A 559 -37.03 -0.48 -12.68
N ASP A 560 -38.26 -0.96 -12.87
CA ASP A 560 -38.91 -0.97 -14.18
C ASP A 560 -39.36 0.42 -14.55
N GLU A 561 -39.42 0.74 -15.86
CA GLU A 561 -39.95 2.03 -16.38
C GLU A 561 -41.43 2.28 -16.01
N ASP A 562 -42.16 1.23 -15.69
CA ASP A 562 -43.56 1.31 -15.25
C ASP A 562 -43.69 1.70 -13.75
N ASP A 563 -42.58 1.74 -13.00
CA ASP A 563 -42.56 2.23 -11.62
C ASP A 563 -42.77 3.76 -11.61
N GLU A 564 -43.58 4.25 -10.69
CA GLU A 564 -43.79 5.68 -10.54
C GLU A 564 -42.49 6.36 -10.03
N GLU A 565 -42.10 7.48 -10.65
CA GLU A 565 -40.97 8.33 -10.23
C GLU A 565 -39.60 7.62 -10.26
N VAL A 566 -39.25 6.99 -11.37
CA VAL A 566 -37.88 6.46 -11.63
C VAL A 566 -37.13 7.43 -12.53
N ILE A 567 -35.87 7.73 -12.20
CA ILE A 567 -34.96 8.49 -13.06
C ILE A 567 -33.74 7.63 -13.43
N GLU A 568 -33.27 7.84 -14.66
CA GLU A 568 -32.05 7.22 -15.20
C GLU A 568 -30.85 8.15 -14.98
N VAL A 569 -29.85 7.68 -14.24
CA VAL A 569 -28.61 8.43 -13.97
C VAL A 569 -27.41 7.68 -14.54
N TRP A 570 -26.71 8.32 -15.47
CA TRP A 570 -25.49 7.76 -16.05
C TRP A 570 -24.25 8.39 -15.41
N LEU A 571 -23.29 7.53 -15.07
CA LEU A 571 -21.98 7.94 -14.57
C LEU A 571 -20.89 7.52 -15.56
N LEU A 572 -19.96 8.44 -15.79
CA LEU A 572 -18.85 8.27 -16.73
C LEU A 572 -17.51 7.99 -16.03
N SER A 573 -17.55 7.68 -14.73
CA SER A 573 -16.39 7.41 -13.86
C SER A 573 -16.16 5.92 -13.67
N GLY A 574 -15.15 5.56 -12.84
CA GLY A 574 -14.86 4.16 -12.53
C GLY A 574 -15.96 3.46 -11.72
N ARG A 575 -16.03 2.13 -11.79
CA ARG A 575 -17.05 1.31 -11.12
C ARG A 575 -17.10 1.55 -9.61
N ASP A 576 -15.95 1.67 -8.96
CA ASP A 576 -15.90 1.88 -7.50
C ASP A 576 -16.57 3.19 -7.08
N GLN A 577 -16.38 4.27 -7.85
CA GLN A 577 -17.03 5.56 -7.62
C GLN A 577 -18.54 5.46 -7.84
N ASN A 578 -18.96 4.69 -8.84
CA ASN A 578 -20.36 4.47 -9.15
C ASN A 578 -21.08 3.66 -8.05
N GLU A 579 -20.40 2.68 -7.45
CA GLU A 579 -20.93 1.94 -6.30
C GLU A 579 -21.11 2.84 -5.09
N VAL A 580 -20.16 3.76 -4.83
CA VAL A 580 -20.30 4.78 -3.77
C VAL A 580 -21.47 5.72 -4.05
N MET A 581 -21.61 6.19 -5.29
CA MET A 581 -22.73 7.06 -5.69
C MET A 581 -24.08 6.36 -5.50
N LYS A 582 -24.19 5.10 -5.95
CA LYS A 582 -25.42 4.31 -5.76
C LYS A 582 -25.74 4.11 -4.28
N MET A 583 -24.73 3.87 -3.46
CA MET A 583 -24.91 3.77 -2.00
C MET A 583 -25.44 5.08 -1.41
N MET A 584 -24.88 6.23 -1.81
CA MET A 584 -25.39 7.55 -1.37
C MET A 584 -26.84 7.79 -1.82
N VAL A 585 -27.18 7.39 -3.04
CA VAL A 585 -28.56 7.45 -3.56
C VAL A 585 -29.48 6.61 -2.70
N ASP A 586 -29.14 5.36 -2.42
CA ASP A 586 -29.97 4.42 -1.68
C ASP A 586 -30.09 4.77 -0.18
N ASP A 587 -29.04 5.31 0.41
CA ASP A 587 -29.00 5.62 1.86
C ASP A 587 -29.52 7.03 2.21
N THR A 588 -29.45 7.99 1.26
CA THR A 588 -29.83 9.38 1.54
C THR A 588 -30.84 9.95 0.56
N PHE A 589 -30.61 9.88 -0.74
CA PHE A 589 -31.47 10.54 -1.72
C PHE A 589 -32.85 9.90 -1.81
N THR A 590 -32.95 8.62 -2.15
CA THR A 590 -34.21 7.90 -2.31
C THR A 590 -35.07 7.90 -1.05
N PRO A 591 -34.54 7.68 0.19
CA PRO A 591 -35.36 7.76 1.40
C PRO A 591 -35.95 9.12 1.68
N ASN A 592 -35.28 10.22 1.28
CA ASN A 592 -35.73 11.57 1.53
C ASN A 592 -36.63 12.13 0.40
N SER A 593 -36.33 11.80 -0.86
CA SER A 593 -37.07 12.28 -2.04
C SER A 593 -38.21 11.37 -2.46
N HIS A 594 -38.15 10.09 -2.11
CA HIS A 594 -39.01 9.00 -2.59
C HIS A 594 -38.85 8.70 -4.11
N ILE A 595 -37.86 9.32 -4.77
CA ILE A 595 -37.56 9.09 -6.19
C ILE A 595 -36.60 7.87 -6.28
N LYS A 596 -36.98 6.91 -7.10
CA LYS A 596 -36.14 5.74 -7.42
C LYS A 596 -35.12 6.14 -8.48
N VAL A 597 -33.90 5.59 -8.39
CA VAL A 597 -32.80 5.95 -9.30
C VAL A 597 -32.14 4.69 -9.87
N ASN A 598 -32.17 4.57 -11.18
CA ASN A 598 -31.38 3.60 -11.92
C ASN A 598 -30.00 4.20 -12.25
N VAL A 599 -28.95 3.63 -11.66
CA VAL A 599 -27.58 4.11 -11.89
C VAL A 599 -26.91 3.16 -12.88
N GLN A 600 -26.35 3.73 -13.96
CA GLN A 600 -25.65 2.99 -15.00
C GLN A 600 -24.24 3.54 -15.23
N LEU A 601 -23.27 2.63 -15.39
CA LEU A 601 -21.90 2.93 -15.79
C LEU A 601 -21.82 2.92 -17.32
N ILE A 602 -21.55 4.08 -17.93
CA ILE A 602 -21.52 4.23 -19.39
C ILE A 602 -20.17 4.82 -19.84
N ASP A 603 -19.69 4.39 -21.00
CA ASP A 603 -18.53 5.02 -21.64
C ASP A 603 -18.91 6.43 -22.15
N ALA A 604 -18.06 7.42 -21.86
CA ALA A 604 -18.29 8.82 -22.25
C ALA A 604 -18.52 9.02 -23.75
N GLY A 605 -17.90 8.18 -24.60
CA GLY A 605 -18.08 8.23 -26.06
C GLY A 605 -19.47 7.83 -26.53
N ALA A 606 -20.23 7.09 -25.72
CA ALA A 606 -21.59 6.66 -26.06
C ALA A 606 -22.67 7.72 -25.76
N LEU A 607 -22.41 8.65 -24.80
CA LEU A 607 -23.42 9.57 -24.29
C LEU A 607 -24.11 10.40 -25.36
N LEU A 608 -23.34 11.15 -26.17
CA LEU A 608 -23.93 12.02 -27.19
C LEU A 608 -24.73 11.23 -28.24
N SER A 609 -24.24 10.07 -28.63
CA SER A 609 -24.93 9.21 -29.59
C SER A 609 -26.25 8.67 -29.05
N ALA A 610 -26.30 8.30 -27.78
CA ALA A 610 -27.49 7.83 -27.10
C ALA A 610 -28.55 8.94 -26.98
N VAL A 611 -28.13 10.13 -26.53
CA VAL A 611 -29.04 11.31 -26.43
C VAL A 611 -29.62 11.67 -27.81
N MET A 612 -28.79 11.69 -28.85
CA MET A 612 -29.26 11.98 -30.24
C MET A 612 -30.17 10.89 -30.80
N ALA A 613 -30.08 9.66 -30.29
CA ALA A 613 -30.98 8.56 -30.63
C ALA A 613 -32.29 8.54 -29.80
N GLY A 614 -32.44 9.45 -28.83
CA GLY A 614 -33.60 9.49 -27.90
C GLY A 614 -33.52 8.47 -26.76
N ASN A 615 -32.35 7.89 -26.50
CA ASN A 615 -32.08 6.89 -25.46
C ASN A 615 -31.04 7.42 -24.43
N GLY A 616 -31.04 8.73 -24.19
CA GLY A 616 -30.17 9.35 -23.18
C GLY A 616 -30.77 9.25 -21.78
N PRO A 617 -29.93 9.47 -20.72
CA PRO A 617 -30.42 9.51 -19.34
C PRO A 617 -31.15 10.79 -19.00
N ASP A 618 -31.87 10.81 -17.87
CA ASP A 618 -32.42 12.05 -17.29
C ASP A 618 -31.31 12.92 -16.72
N VAL A 619 -30.30 12.32 -16.09
CA VAL A 619 -29.13 13.00 -15.50
C VAL A 619 -27.85 12.28 -15.87
N VAL A 620 -26.80 13.04 -16.16
CA VAL A 620 -25.45 12.50 -16.34
C VAL A 620 -24.49 13.17 -15.36
N LEU A 621 -23.68 12.38 -14.67
CA LEU A 621 -22.68 12.83 -13.71
C LEU A 621 -21.27 12.55 -14.21
N THR A 622 -20.28 13.23 -13.63
CA THR A 622 -18.84 13.08 -13.95
C THR A 622 -18.48 13.39 -15.41
N VAL A 623 -19.20 14.34 -16.01
CA VAL A 623 -18.96 14.80 -17.38
C VAL A 623 -17.76 15.74 -17.43
N ASP A 624 -16.88 15.57 -18.43
CA ASP A 624 -15.80 16.52 -18.67
C ASP A 624 -16.29 17.96 -18.80
N ALA A 625 -15.61 18.89 -18.12
CA ALA A 625 -16.02 20.30 -18.00
C ALA A 625 -16.22 21.04 -19.34
N GLN A 626 -15.67 20.54 -20.44
CA GLN A 626 -15.83 21.14 -21.76
C GLN A 626 -17.10 20.66 -22.49
N GLN A 627 -17.74 19.59 -22.03
CA GLN A 627 -18.84 18.94 -22.75
C GLN A 627 -20.21 19.62 -22.56
N PRO A 628 -20.61 20.18 -21.41
CA PRO A 628 -21.96 20.74 -21.24
C PRO A 628 -22.32 21.78 -22.30
N VAL A 629 -21.42 22.74 -22.59
CA VAL A 629 -21.65 23.74 -23.66
C VAL A 629 -21.62 23.08 -25.04
N ASN A 630 -20.78 22.09 -25.27
CA ASN A 630 -20.73 21.34 -26.51
C ASN A 630 -22.04 20.57 -26.77
N TYR A 631 -22.66 20.04 -25.72
CA TYR A 631 -23.98 19.40 -25.79
C TYR A 631 -25.11 20.40 -25.93
N ALA A 632 -25.03 21.56 -25.24
CA ALA A 632 -25.99 22.67 -25.41
C ALA A 632 -26.06 23.15 -26.85
N LEU A 633 -24.92 23.33 -27.53
CA LEU A 633 -24.86 23.66 -28.98
C LEU A 633 -25.60 22.67 -29.87
N ARG A 634 -25.81 21.45 -29.43
CA ARG A 634 -26.51 20.37 -30.14
C ARG A 634 -27.91 20.11 -29.64
N HIS A 635 -28.40 20.92 -28.69
CA HIS A 635 -29.66 20.73 -28.02
C HIS A 635 -29.79 19.34 -27.36
N ALA A 636 -28.70 18.85 -26.83
CA ALA A 636 -28.60 17.53 -26.19
C ALA A 636 -28.67 17.59 -24.65
N VAL A 637 -28.76 18.78 -24.09
CA VAL A 637 -28.93 19.05 -22.65
C VAL A 637 -29.86 20.24 -22.44
N GLU A 638 -30.54 20.26 -21.30
CA GLU A 638 -31.48 21.28 -20.91
C GLU A 638 -30.77 22.46 -20.23
N ASP A 639 -31.40 23.65 -20.36
CA ASP A 639 -30.98 24.84 -19.63
C ASP A 639 -31.46 24.76 -18.18
N LEU A 640 -30.54 24.67 -17.24
CA LEU A 640 -30.84 24.55 -15.81
C LEU A 640 -31.52 25.79 -15.23
N THR A 641 -31.36 26.96 -15.85
CA THR A 641 -32.01 28.20 -15.38
C THR A 641 -33.52 28.19 -15.48
N GLN A 642 -34.10 27.21 -16.22
CA GLN A 642 -35.57 27.05 -16.29
C GLN A 642 -36.18 26.44 -15.02
N PHE A 643 -35.35 25.79 -14.16
CA PHE A 643 -35.86 25.24 -12.91
C PHE A 643 -36.03 26.31 -11.85
N PRO A 644 -37.18 26.34 -11.13
CA PRO A 644 -37.52 27.46 -10.22
C PRO A 644 -36.52 27.65 -9.07
N ASP A 645 -35.89 26.59 -8.61
CA ASP A 645 -34.96 26.54 -7.48
C ASP A 645 -33.48 26.68 -7.90
N PHE A 646 -33.21 26.87 -9.20
CA PHE A 646 -31.83 26.94 -9.73
C PHE A 646 -30.99 27.98 -8.98
N TYR A 647 -31.53 29.19 -8.76
CA TYR A 647 -30.76 30.24 -8.09
C TYR A 647 -30.55 30.02 -6.61
N ASP A 648 -31.38 29.22 -5.96
CA ASP A 648 -31.17 28.79 -4.56
C ASP A 648 -30.07 27.74 -4.48
N VAL A 649 -30.05 26.78 -5.43
CA VAL A 649 -29.02 25.77 -5.51
C VAL A 649 -27.63 26.36 -5.81
N VAL A 650 -27.54 27.28 -6.78
CA VAL A 650 -26.23 27.87 -7.14
C VAL A 650 -25.74 28.92 -6.16
N ALA A 651 -26.53 29.33 -5.18
CA ALA A 651 -26.10 30.28 -4.15
C ALA A 651 -24.90 29.72 -3.32
N ASP A 652 -24.81 28.40 -3.20
CA ASP A 652 -23.68 27.70 -2.51
C ASP A 652 -22.42 27.56 -3.39
N TYR A 653 -22.50 27.91 -4.68
CA TYR A 653 -21.41 27.82 -5.64
C TYR A 653 -20.78 29.19 -5.91
N PRO A 654 -19.45 29.34 -5.90
CA PRO A 654 -18.81 30.52 -6.45
C PRO A 654 -19.18 30.68 -7.92
N GLU A 655 -19.60 31.89 -8.35
CA GLU A 655 -20.02 32.13 -9.74
C GLU A 655 -18.92 31.71 -10.75
N SER A 656 -17.67 31.86 -10.40
CA SER A 656 -16.53 31.44 -11.23
C SER A 656 -16.52 29.94 -11.52
N SER A 657 -17.08 29.09 -10.64
CA SER A 657 -17.03 27.63 -10.77
C SER A 657 -17.94 27.09 -11.87
N TYR A 658 -19.05 27.78 -12.20
CA TYR A 658 -19.98 27.38 -13.27
C TYR A 658 -20.00 28.33 -14.47
N THR A 659 -19.12 29.31 -14.50
CA THR A 659 -19.01 30.25 -15.63
C THR A 659 -18.71 29.56 -16.95
N SER A 660 -17.90 28.47 -16.93
CA SER A 660 -17.56 27.68 -18.11
C SER A 660 -18.75 26.91 -18.69
N TYR A 661 -19.84 26.76 -17.96
CA TYR A 661 -21.05 26.06 -18.40
C TYR A 661 -22.16 27.02 -18.89
N LYS A 662 -21.87 28.33 -18.93
CA LYS A 662 -22.80 29.35 -19.46
C LYS A 662 -22.72 29.45 -20.98
N PHE A 663 -23.86 29.41 -21.64
CA PHE A 663 -23.95 29.59 -23.09
C PHE A 663 -25.29 30.30 -23.43
N GLU A 664 -25.26 31.35 -24.26
CA GLU A 664 -26.42 32.14 -24.71
C GLU A 664 -27.42 32.56 -23.59
N GLY A 665 -26.91 32.79 -22.40
CA GLY A 665 -27.71 33.24 -21.24
C GLY A 665 -28.23 32.10 -20.35
N GLY A 666 -28.12 30.85 -20.77
CA GLY A 666 -28.45 29.65 -20.00
C GLY A 666 -27.23 29.05 -19.29
N VAL A 667 -27.47 28.11 -18.37
CA VAL A 667 -26.48 27.31 -17.68
C VAL A 667 -26.80 25.84 -17.91
N TYR A 668 -25.83 25.07 -18.42
CA TYR A 668 -26.04 23.70 -18.93
C TYR A 668 -25.32 22.62 -18.12
N GLY A 669 -24.80 22.95 -16.97
CA GLY A 669 -24.16 22.02 -16.03
C GLY A 669 -23.75 22.72 -14.76
N LEU A 670 -23.52 21.93 -13.71
CA LEU A 670 -22.95 22.36 -12.43
C LEU A 670 -21.67 21.56 -12.13
N PRO A 671 -20.67 22.17 -11.50
CA PRO A 671 -19.43 21.46 -11.17
C PRO A 671 -19.63 20.51 -9.99
N GLU A 672 -19.18 19.28 -10.14
CA GLU A 672 -19.07 18.31 -9.04
C GLU A 672 -17.73 18.44 -8.31
N THR A 673 -16.67 18.84 -9.04
CA THR A 673 -15.31 18.94 -8.53
C THR A 673 -14.65 20.24 -9.00
N GLN A 674 -13.69 20.71 -8.21
CA GLN A 674 -12.81 21.82 -8.58
C GLN A 674 -11.38 21.33 -8.66
N ASN A 675 -10.70 21.66 -9.78
CA ASN A 675 -9.29 21.36 -9.97
C ASN A 675 -8.49 22.67 -9.99
N TYR A 676 -7.40 22.68 -9.26
CA TYR A 676 -6.47 23.82 -9.25
C TYR A 676 -5.02 23.31 -9.19
N ASN A 677 -4.13 24.07 -9.80
CA ASN A 677 -2.72 23.76 -9.77
C ASN A 677 -2.10 24.31 -8.50
N VAL A 678 -1.28 23.50 -7.83
CA VAL A 678 -0.48 23.91 -6.68
C VAL A 678 1.00 23.66 -6.94
N MET A 679 1.85 24.44 -6.33
CA MET A 679 3.29 24.27 -6.38
C MET A 679 3.76 23.59 -5.10
N PHE A 680 4.35 22.40 -5.24
CA PHE A 680 5.10 21.75 -4.17
C PHE A 680 6.58 22.14 -4.28
N TYR A 681 7.20 22.44 -3.15
CA TYR A 681 8.63 22.75 -3.10
C TYR A 681 9.29 22.14 -1.86
N ARG A 682 10.55 21.83 -1.96
CA ARG A 682 11.38 21.38 -0.85
C ARG A 682 11.85 22.60 -0.08
N LYS A 683 11.36 22.78 1.15
CA LYS A 683 11.67 23.93 1.99
C LYS A 683 13.17 24.02 2.30
N ASP A 684 13.76 22.88 2.67
CA ASP A 684 15.18 22.72 2.93
C ASP A 684 16.06 23.11 1.72
N ILE A 685 15.66 22.74 0.50
CA ILE A 685 16.37 23.10 -0.73
C ILE A 685 16.25 24.60 -1.02
N MET A 686 15.08 25.19 -0.83
CA MET A 686 14.89 26.64 -1.01
C MET A 686 15.76 27.42 -0.06
N GLU A 687 15.83 27.02 1.21
CA GLU A 687 16.68 27.62 2.24
C GLU A 687 18.18 27.46 1.91
N GLU A 688 18.63 26.27 1.53
CA GLU A 688 20.01 25.97 1.13
C GLU A 688 20.46 26.85 -0.05
N LEU A 689 19.58 27.05 -1.02
CA LEU A 689 19.86 27.86 -2.21
C LEU A 689 19.62 29.36 -1.99
N GLY A 690 19.13 29.79 -0.83
CA GLY A 690 18.79 31.18 -0.53
C GLY A 690 17.68 31.74 -1.42
N LEU A 691 16.73 30.86 -1.85
CA LEU A 691 15.60 31.23 -2.70
C LEU A 691 14.37 31.53 -1.85
N GLU A 692 13.66 32.61 -2.23
CA GLU A 692 12.37 32.93 -1.63
C GLU A 692 11.26 32.17 -2.32
N VAL A 693 10.25 31.76 -1.53
CA VAL A 693 9.06 31.10 -2.06
C VAL A 693 8.28 32.09 -2.93
N PRO A 694 7.98 31.79 -4.21
CA PRO A 694 7.19 32.67 -5.05
C PRO A 694 5.82 32.97 -4.43
N GLN A 695 5.45 34.23 -4.40
CA GLN A 695 4.16 34.68 -3.85
C GLN A 695 3.06 34.82 -4.91
N THR A 696 3.45 34.84 -6.19
CA THR A 696 2.54 34.94 -7.36
C THR A 696 3.06 34.08 -8.51
#